data_cc3a316d648531f1548b999cff300042
#
_entry.id   cc3a316d648531f1548b999cff300042
#
_cell.length_a   1.000
_cell.length_b   1.000
_cell.length_c   1.000
_cell.angle_alpha   90.00
_cell.angle_beta   90.00
_cell.angle_gamma   90.00
#
_symmetry.space_group_name_H-M   'P 1'
#
loop_
_entity.id
_entity.type
_entity.pdbx_description
1 polymer ?
#
loop_
_entity_poly.entity_id
_entity_poly.type
_entity_poly.pdbx_seq_one_letter_code
_entity_poly.pdbx_strand_id
1 'polypeptide(L)'
;MEAREATATGESCMRVDAIAKVTGRARYTDDYVMAGMCYAKYVRSPIAHGYAVSINDEQARSLPGVLAIFTWEDVPAIPFATAGHAWTLDENKRDTADRALLTRHVRHHGDAVAIVVARDELTAEKAAQLVSIEWQELPVITTPEAALADDAAPIHNGGNLLKQSSMSTGNVQQTIDAADYQVQGHYQTPVIQHCHMESVTSLAWMEDDSRITIVSSTQIPHIVRRVVGQALDIPWSCVRVIKPFVGGGFGNKQDVLEEPMAAFLTSKLGGIPVKVSLSREECFLATRTRHAFTIDGQMGVNRDGTLKGYSLDVLSNTGAYASHGHSIASAGGNKVAYLYPRCAYAYSSKTCYTNLPSAGAMRGYGAPQVVFAVESMLDDAATALGIDPVEIRLRNAAREGDANPLTGKRIYSAGLPECLEKGRKIFEWEKRRAECQNQQGNLRRGVGVACFSYTSNTWPVGVEIAGARLLMNQDGTINVQSGATEIGQGADTVFSQMVAETVGVPVSDVRVISTQDTDITPFDPGAFASRQSYVAAPALRSAALLLKEKIIAHAAVMLHQSAMNLTLIKGHIVLVERPEEPLMSLKDLAMDAFYHPERGGQLSAESSIKTTTNPPAFGCTFVDLTIDIALCKVTINRILNVHDSGHILNPLLAEGQVHGGMGMGIGWALFEEMIIDAKSGVVRNPNLLDYKMPTMPDLPQLESAFVEINEPQSAYGHKSLGEPPIIPVAAAIRNAVKMATGVAINTLPLTPKRLYEEFHLAGLI
;
A
#
# COMPACT_ATOMS: atom_id res chain seq x y z
N MET A 1 4.56 -39.46 -7.33
CA MET A 1 4.62 -38.74 -6.05
C MET A 1 6.07 -38.34 -5.90
N GLU A 2 6.42 -37.15 -6.36
CA GLU A 2 7.74 -36.57 -6.08
C GLU A 2 7.83 -36.35 -4.57
N ALA A 3 8.91 -36.84 -3.97
CA ALA A 3 9.21 -36.57 -2.57
C ALA A 3 9.24 -35.05 -2.37
N ARG A 4 8.35 -34.51 -1.55
CA ARG A 4 8.45 -33.11 -1.10
C ARG A 4 9.82 -32.97 -0.42
N GLU A 5 10.79 -32.43 -1.16
CA GLU A 5 12.00 -31.88 -0.56
C GLU A 5 11.57 -30.91 0.55
N ALA A 6 12.34 -30.84 1.63
CA ALA A 6 12.05 -29.96 2.76
C ALA A 6 11.89 -28.52 2.26
N THR A 7 10.64 -28.07 2.16
CA THR A 7 10.30 -26.75 1.65
C THR A 7 10.63 -25.72 2.72
N ALA A 8 11.40 -24.69 2.38
CA ALA A 8 11.63 -23.54 3.28
C ALA A 8 10.44 -22.58 3.23
N THR A 9 9.74 -22.51 2.09
CA THR A 9 8.47 -21.78 1.96
C THR A 9 7.35 -22.60 2.58
N GLY A 10 6.37 -21.93 3.18
CA GLY A 10 5.31 -22.58 3.97
C GLY A 10 5.63 -22.75 5.45
N GLU A 11 6.89 -22.56 5.84
CA GLU A 11 7.34 -22.65 7.22
C GLU A 11 7.35 -21.28 7.90
N SER A 12 6.96 -21.24 9.18
CA SER A 12 7.06 -20.02 10.00
C SER A 12 8.51 -19.75 10.39
N CYS A 13 9.18 -18.88 9.67
CA CYS A 13 10.51 -18.41 10.03
C CYS A 13 10.42 -17.06 10.73
N MET A 14 11.27 -16.85 11.74
CA MET A 14 11.46 -15.56 12.36
C MET A 14 12.01 -14.55 11.34
N ARG A 15 11.55 -13.30 11.40
CA ARG A 15 12.05 -12.22 10.54
C ARG A 15 13.57 -12.08 10.66
N VAL A 16 14.26 -11.99 9.54
CA VAL A 16 15.73 -11.80 9.49
C VAL A 16 16.16 -10.46 10.12
N ASP A 17 15.30 -9.47 10.14
CA ASP A 17 15.51 -8.13 10.69
C ASP A 17 14.98 -7.95 12.13
N ALA A 18 14.34 -8.96 12.73
CA ALA A 18 13.67 -8.85 14.02
C ALA A 18 14.63 -8.44 15.15
N ILE A 19 15.79 -9.09 15.25
CA ILE A 19 16.77 -8.82 16.32
C ILE A 19 17.30 -7.38 16.23
N ALA A 20 17.60 -6.89 15.02
CA ALA A 20 18.06 -5.51 14.84
C ALA A 20 17.02 -4.50 15.30
N LYS A 21 15.73 -4.76 14.99
CA LYS A 21 14.61 -3.88 15.38
C LYS A 21 14.35 -3.88 16.88
N VAL A 22 14.20 -5.04 17.52
CA VAL A 22 13.84 -5.11 18.94
C VAL A 22 14.99 -4.71 19.87
N THR A 23 16.23 -4.72 19.39
CA THR A 23 17.42 -4.28 20.15
C THR A 23 17.84 -2.83 19.85
N GLY A 24 17.08 -2.09 19.02
CA GLY A 24 17.40 -0.71 18.64
C GLY A 24 18.62 -0.56 17.73
N ARG A 25 19.10 -1.63 17.08
CA ARG A 25 20.23 -1.60 16.14
C ARG A 25 19.82 -1.32 14.71
N ALA A 26 18.54 -1.49 14.39
CA ALA A 26 17.99 -1.11 13.08
C ALA A 26 18.06 0.42 12.93
N ARG A 27 18.65 0.89 11.83
CA ARG A 27 18.79 2.32 11.55
C ARG A 27 17.75 2.78 10.54
N TYR A 28 16.95 3.75 10.94
CA TYR A 28 15.97 4.44 10.12
C TYR A 28 16.58 5.72 9.56
N THR A 29 15.91 6.38 8.62
CA THR A 29 16.47 7.57 7.96
C THR A 29 16.84 8.67 8.95
N ASP A 30 16.03 8.88 9.98
CA ASP A 30 16.28 9.93 10.98
C ASP A 30 17.47 9.64 11.91
N ASP A 31 17.88 8.37 12.03
CA ASP A 31 19.04 7.95 12.82
C ASP A 31 20.39 8.27 12.17
N TYR A 32 20.39 8.71 10.91
CA TYR A 32 21.62 9.05 10.21
C TYR A 32 22.09 10.44 10.60
N VAL A 33 23.32 10.52 11.10
CA VAL A 33 24.02 11.75 11.49
C VAL A 33 25.36 11.79 10.77
N MET A 34 25.68 12.93 10.17
CA MET A 34 26.93 13.18 9.44
C MET A 34 27.63 14.43 9.96
N ALA A 35 28.95 14.48 9.85
CA ALA A 35 29.72 15.65 10.23
C ALA A 35 29.34 16.87 9.38
N GLY A 36 29.09 18.01 10.03
CA GLY A 36 28.69 19.23 9.34
C GLY A 36 27.26 19.24 8.81
N MET A 37 26.45 18.25 9.16
CA MET A 37 25.05 18.15 8.71
C MET A 37 24.22 19.35 9.19
N CYS A 38 23.35 19.81 8.27
CA CYS A 38 22.40 20.87 8.51
C CYS A 38 20.95 20.32 8.48
N TYR A 39 20.03 21.10 9.03
CA TYR A 39 18.63 20.74 9.14
C TYR A 39 17.77 21.78 8.43
N ALA A 40 16.74 21.30 7.74
CA ALA A 40 15.82 22.16 7.02
C ALA A 40 14.39 22.01 7.52
N LYS A 41 13.69 23.13 7.70
CA LYS A 41 12.27 23.17 8.13
C LYS A 41 11.49 24.08 7.20
N TYR A 42 10.30 23.60 6.78
CA TYR A 42 9.42 24.36 5.91
C TYR A 42 8.70 25.49 6.63
N VAL A 43 8.43 26.55 5.88
CA VAL A 43 7.42 27.56 6.19
C VAL A 43 6.18 27.21 5.39
N ARG A 44 5.13 26.82 6.08
CA ARG A 44 3.91 26.29 5.47
C ARG A 44 2.76 27.27 5.55
N SER A 45 1.87 27.20 4.58
CA SER A 45 0.67 28.03 4.49
C SER A 45 -0.31 27.70 5.63
N PRO A 46 -0.78 28.71 6.38
CA PRO A 46 -1.89 28.56 7.33
C PRO A 46 -3.26 28.61 6.66
N ILE A 47 -3.33 29.03 5.38
CA ILE A 47 -4.56 29.13 4.59
C ILE A 47 -4.63 27.98 3.57
N ALA A 48 -5.83 27.63 3.14
CA ALA A 48 -6.02 26.55 2.17
C ALA A 48 -5.99 26.99 0.71
N HIS A 49 -6.23 28.28 0.41
CA HIS A 49 -6.17 28.76 -0.96
C HIS A 49 -5.81 30.24 -1.01
N GLY A 50 -4.84 30.62 -1.83
CA GLY A 50 -4.43 32.00 -1.98
C GLY A 50 -3.01 32.19 -2.48
N TYR A 51 -2.52 33.42 -2.34
CA TYR A 51 -1.16 33.80 -2.74
C TYR A 51 -0.38 34.36 -1.56
N ALA A 52 0.88 33.95 -1.44
CA ALA A 52 1.86 34.72 -0.65
C ALA A 52 2.20 36.00 -1.40
N VAL A 53 1.83 37.12 -0.82
CA VAL A 53 2.03 38.45 -1.45
C VAL A 53 3.46 38.94 -1.20
N SER A 54 3.90 38.87 0.05
CA SER A 54 5.24 39.26 0.48
C SER A 54 5.73 38.33 1.59
N ILE A 55 7.06 38.17 1.67
CA ILE A 55 7.75 37.42 2.75
C ILE A 55 8.70 38.42 3.45
N ASN A 56 8.64 38.42 4.78
CA ASN A 56 9.65 39.06 5.62
C ASN A 56 10.39 37.99 6.45
N ASP A 57 11.65 37.80 6.14
CA ASP A 57 12.53 36.80 6.77
C ASP A 57 13.73 37.42 7.51
N GLU A 58 13.77 38.76 7.70
CA GLU A 58 14.90 39.48 8.32
C GLU A 58 15.21 38.97 9.73
N GLN A 59 14.17 38.75 10.55
CA GLN A 59 14.34 38.24 11.91
C GLN A 59 14.87 36.78 11.91
N ALA A 60 14.34 35.96 11.00
CA ALA A 60 14.78 34.58 10.84
C ALA A 60 16.25 34.51 10.39
N ARG A 61 16.65 35.32 9.43
CA ARG A 61 18.05 35.39 8.94
C ARG A 61 19.02 35.90 10.01
N SER A 62 18.57 36.73 10.94
CA SER A 62 19.41 37.27 12.02
C SER A 62 19.72 36.28 13.13
N LEU A 63 18.98 35.15 13.19
CA LEU A 63 19.22 34.11 14.22
C LEU A 63 20.59 33.44 14.01
N PRO A 64 21.44 33.40 15.05
CA PRO A 64 22.70 32.65 14.97
C PRO A 64 22.48 31.17 14.65
N GLY A 65 23.17 30.67 13.63
CA GLY A 65 23.05 29.29 13.18
C GLY A 65 22.17 29.08 11.95
N VAL A 66 21.37 30.06 11.55
CA VAL A 66 20.67 30.04 10.25
C VAL A 66 21.69 30.22 9.13
N LEU A 67 21.63 29.36 8.13
CA LEU A 67 22.55 29.33 6.99
C LEU A 67 21.93 29.91 5.72
N ALA A 68 20.68 29.58 5.45
CA ALA A 68 19.97 30.02 4.28
C ALA A 68 18.45 29.97 4.49
N ILE A 69 17.72 30.80 3.75
CA ILE A 69 16.27 30.73 3.60
C ILE A 69 16.00 30.82 2.10
N PHE A 70 15.27 29.83 1.58
CA PHE A 70 14.87 29.76 0.17
C PHE A 70 13.35 29.93 0.05
N THR A 71 12.93 30.60 -0.99
CA THR A 71 11.52 30.86 -1.34
C THR A 71 11.20 30.25 -2.71
N TRP A 72 9.98 30.40 -3.19
CA TRP A 72 9.60 29.99 -4.56
C TRP A 72 10.43 30.67 -5.67
N GLU A 73 11.09 31.79 -5.40
CA GLU A 73 11.93 32.53 -6.37
C GLU A 73 13.34 31.88 -6.51
N ASP A 74 13.76 31.12 -5.49
CA ASP A 74 15.09 30.53 -5.41
C ASP A 74 15.17 29.11 -5.98
N VAL A 75 14.02 28.46 -6.16
CA VAL A 75 13.90 27.06 -6.60
C VAL A 75 13.62 26.96 -8.10
N PRO A 76 13.98 25.84 -8.76
CA PRO A 76 13.60 25.60 -10.15
C PRO A 76 12.07 25.68 -10.34
N ALA A 77 11.62 26.44 -11.33
CA ALA A 77 10.20 26.52 -11.71
C ALA A 77 9.75 25.31 -12.57
N ILE A 78 10.22 24.11 -12.22
CA ILE A 78 9.96 22.87 -12.94
C ILE A 78 8.89 22.08 -12.18
N PRO A 79 7.68 21.90 -12.75
CA PRO A 79 6.70 21.03 -12.15
C PRO A 79 7.11 19.57 -12.30
N PHE A 80 6.88 18.77 -11.28
CA PHE A 80 7.15 17.32 -11.30
C PHE A 80 5.96 16.53 -10.74
N ALA A 81 5.89 15.26 -11.15
CA ALA A 81 4.90 14.33 -10.63
C ALA A 81 5.44 13.64 -9.40
N THR A 82 4.64 13.56 -8.33
CA THR A 82 5.05 12.90 -7.09
C THR A 82 4.71 11.41 -7.06
N ALA A 83 3.74 10.96 -7.87
CA ALA A 83 3.28 9.58 -7.88
C ALA A 83 4.39 8.59 -8.21
N GLY A 84 4.44 7.50 -7.44
CA GLY A 84 5.47 6.46 -7.57
C GLY A 84 5.13 5.39 -8.60
N HIS A 85 4.67 5.76 -9.78
CA HIS A 85 4.48 4.80 -10.87
C HIS A 85 5.76 4.61 -11.69
N ALA A 86 5.91 3.43 -12.29
CA ALA A 86 6.95 3.20 -13.29
C ALA A 86 6.77 4.16 -14.47
N TRP A 87 7.89 4.61 -15.05
CA TRP A 87 7.83 5.46 -16.23
C TRP A 87 7.13 4.78 -17.40
N THR A 88 6.33 5.53 -18.16
CA THR A 88 5.66 5.05 -19.37
C THR A 88 6.06 5.88 -20.58
N LEU A 89 6.21 5.19 -21.73
CA LEU A 89 6.47 5.82 -23.02
C LEU A 89 5.20 6.46 -23.61
N ASP A 90 4.01 6.02 -23.17
CA ASP A 90 2.72 6.60 -23.54
C ASP A 90 2.47 7.85 -22.71
N GLU A 91 2.54 9.02 -23.33
CA GLU A 91 2.38 10.31 -22.65
C GLU A 91 1.02 10.48 -21.95
N ASN A 92 -0.03 9.88 -22.51
CA ASN A 92 -1.39 9.94 -21.94
C ASN A 92 -1.54 9.13 -20.63
N LYS A 93 -0.54 8.30 -20.32
CA LYS A 93 -0.49 7.48 -19.10
C LYS A 93 0.57 7.98 -18.10
N ARG A 94 1.25 9.09 -18.39
CA ARG A 94 2.20 9.69 -17.45
C ARG A 94 1.48 10.28 -16.26
N ASP A 95 2.18 10.26 -15.13
CA ASP A 95 1.72 10.94 -13.92
C ASP A 95 1.66 12.44 -14.16
N THR A 96 0.67 13.10 -13.56
CA THR A 96 0.47 14.56 -13.71
C THR A 96 1.55 15.32 -12.95
N ALA A 97 2.31 16.14 -13.65
CA ALA A 97 3.34 17.00 -13.09
C ALA A 97 2.74 18.34 -12.66
N ASP A 98 2.23 18.41 -11.44
CA ASP A 98 1.55 19.59 -10.89
C ASP A 98 2.14 20.10 -9.57
N ARG A 99 3.19 19.45 -9.05
CA ARG A 99 3.91 19.84 -7.84
C ARG A 99 5.18 20.63 -8.19
N ALA A 100 5.45 21.72 -7.45
CA ALA A 100 6.72 22.43 -7.43
C ALA A 100 7.44 22.21 -6.09
N LEU A 101 8.74 22.52 -6.00
CA LEU A 101 9.49 22.45 -4.74
C LEU A 101 8.93 23.38 -3.68
N LEU A 102 8.69 24.63 -4.05
CA LEU A 102 8.00 25.65 -3.24
C LEU A 102 7.01 26.39 -4.13
N THR A 103 5.93 26.93 -3.56
CA THR A 103 4.90 27.59 -4.33
C THR A 103 4.49 28.92 -3.72
N ARG A 104 4.27 29.94 -4.55
CA ARG A 104 3.63 31.18 -4.18
C ARG A 104 2.10 31.05 -4.13
N HIS A 105 1.53 30.26 -5.05
CA HIS A 105 0.10 29.97 -5.10
C HIS A 105 -0.19 28.73 -4.26
N VAL A 106 -0.64 28.93 -3.03
CA VAL A 106 -1.01 27.85 -2.12
C VAL A 106 -2.40 27.31 -2.46
N ARG A 107 -2.53 25.98 -2.43
CA ARG A 107 -3.74 25.26 -2.84
C ARG A 107 -4.34 24.41 -1.75
N HIS A 108 -3.63 24.22 -0.64
CA HIS A 108 -4.15 23.57 0.58
C HIS A 108 -3.47 24.11 1.83
N HIS A 109 -4.13 23.93 2.97
CA HIS A 109 -3.52 24.14 4.28
C HIS A 109 -2.28 23.27 4.47
N GLY A 110 -1.15 23.88 4.75
CA GLY A 110 0.15 23.21 4.87
C GLY A 110 1.00 23.14 3.59
N ASP A 111 0.59 23.83 2.50
CA ASP A 111 1.41 23.93 1.30
C ASP A 111 2.73 24.69 1.58
N ALA A 112 3.84 24.27 0.93
CA ALA A 112 5.18 24.75 1.23
C ALA A 112 5.50 26.04 0.45
N VAL A 113 5.86 27.10 1.15
CA VAL A 113 6.10 28.44 0.58
C VAL A 113 7.58 28.83 0.65
N ALA A 114 8.24 28.49 1.76
CA ALA A 114 9.67 28.72 1.95
C ALA A 114 10.28 27.57 2.77
N ILE A 115 11.61 27.53 2.83
CA ILE A 115 12.35 26.58 3.65
C ILE A 115 13.55 27.24 4.29
N VAL A 116 13.75 27.00 5.57
CA VAL A 116 14.86 27.52 6.38
C VAL A 116 15.86 26.40 6.61
N VAL A 117 17.15 26.69 6.40
CA VAL A 117 18.26 25.77 6.70
C VAL A 117 19.11 26.35 7.82
N ALA A 118 19.38 25.54 8.86
CA ALA A 118 20.19 25.92 9.99
C ALA A 118 21.15 24.79 10.41
N ARG A 119 22.10 25.12 11.30
CA ARG A 119 23.11 24.17 11.82
C ARG A 119 22.54 23.09 12.75
N ASP A 120 21.40 23.34 13.33
CA ASP A 120 20.66 22.40 14.17
C ASP A 120 19.15 22.53 13.95
N GLU A 121 18.41 21.47 14.29
CA GLU A 121 16.99 21.34 14.01
C GLU A 121 16.15 22.40 14.76
N LEU A 122 16.48 22.63 16.04
CA LEU A 122 15.74 23.59 16.87
C LEU A 122 15.88 25.03 16.34
N THR A 123 17.08 25.40 15.86
CA THR A 123 17.34 26.69 15.22
C THR A 123 16.55 26.83 13.93
N ALA A 124 16.50 25.77 13.09
CA ALA A 124 15.72 25.77 11.86
C ALA A 124 14.22 25.96 12.13
N GLU A 125 13.70 25.25 13.13
CA GLU A 125 12.29 25.35 13.54
C GLU A 125 11.93 26.74 14.07
N LYS A 126 12.73 27.30 14.99
CA LYS A 126 12.52 28.66 15.49
C LYS A 126 12.59 29.71 14.40
N ALA A 127 13.54 29.57 13.48
CA ALA A 127 13.68 30.50 12.38
C ALA A 127 12.50 30.42 11.41
N ALA A 128 12.00 29.20 11.12
CA ALA A 128 10.80 29.03 10.30
C ALA A 128 9.57 29.73 10.89
N GLN A 129 9.42 29.72 12.22
CA GLN A 129 8.34 30.42 12.92
C GLN A 129 8.46 31.97 12.90
N LEU A 130 9.67 32.49 12.67
CA LEU A 130 9.92 33.93 12.57
C LEU A 130 9.72 34.50 11.16
N VAL A 131 9.57 33.65 10.17
CA VAL A 131 9.22 34.10 8.82
C VAL A 131 7.77 34.51 8.80
N SER A 132 7.50 35.80 8.48
CA SER A 132 6.15 36.31 8.35
C SER A 132 5.76 36.50 6.88
N ILE A 133 4.52 36.14 6.55
CA ILE A 133 4.01 36.18 5.16
C ILE A 133 2.70 36.95 5.15
N GLU A 134 2.56 37.86 4.20
CA GLU A 134 1.30 38.50 3.89
C GLU A 134 0.52 37.67 2.89
N TRP A 135 -0.73 37.38 3.18
CA TRP A 135 -1.58 36.51 2.39
C TRP A 135 -2.71 37.26 1.67
N GLN A 136 -2.93 36.87 0.42
CA GLN A 136 -4.15 37.16 -0.31
C GLN A 136 -4.97 35.88 -0.39
N GLU A 137 -6.03 35.79 0.42
CA GLU A 137 -6.90 34.62 0.42
C GLU A 137 -7.82 34.59 -0.80
N LEU A 138 -8.11 33.36 -1.27
CA LEU A 138 -9.06 33.06 -2.34
C LEU A 138 -10.18 32.16 -1.83
N PRO A 139 -11.33 32.07 -2.53
CA PRO A 139 -12.39 31.14 -2.19
C PRO A 139 -11.88 29.68 -2.15
N VAL A 140 -12.38 28.92 -1.18
CA VAL A 140 -11.95 27.54 -0.91
C VAL A 140 -13.00 26.56 -1.41
N ILE A 141 -12.56 25.50 -2.08
CA ILE A 141 -13.37 24.40 -2.57
C ILE A 141 -12.95 23.13 -1.84
N THR A 142 -13.85 22.52 -1.08
CA THR A 142 -13.53 21.33 -0.24
C THR A 142 -14.18 20.04 -0.72
N THR A 143 -15.16 20.11 -1.63
CA THR A 143 -15.87 18.91 -2.12
C THR A 143 -15.78 18.79 -3.65
N PRO A 144 -15.82 17.56 -4.20
CA PRO A 144 -15.84 17.33 -5.64
C PRO A 144 -17.07 17.94 -6.33
N GLU A 145 -18.23 17.95 -5.65
CA GLU A 145 -19.47 18.55 -6.16
C GLU A 145 -19.28 20.05 -6.39
N ALA A 146 -18.72 20.74 -5.40
CA ALA A 146 -18.42 22.18 -5.52
C ALA A 146 -17.31 22.43 -6.58
N ALA A 147 -16.36 21.53 -6.72
CA ALA A 147 -15.31 21.63 -7.73
C ALA A 147 -15.81 21.49 -9.17
N LEU A 148 -16.93 20.79 -9.37
CA LEU A 148 -17.56 20.55 -10.67
C LEU A 148 -18.68 21.56 -11.00
N ALA A 149 -19.00 22.51 -10.11
CA ALA A 149 -19.97 23.56 -10.40
C ALA A 149 -19.51 24.46 -11.54
N ASP A 150 -20.43 24.93 -12.36
CA ASP A 150 -20.13 25.77 -13.56
C ASP A 150 -19.38 27.05 -13.24
N ASP A 151 -19.58 27.61 -12.05
CA ASP A 151 -18.97 28.84 -11.53
C ASP A 151 -17.74 28.60 -10.64
N ALA A 152 -17.29 27.33 -10.50
CA ALA A 152 -16.16 26.97 -9.66
C ALA A 152 -14.86 27.58 -10.16
N ALA A 153 -14.15 28.28 -9.27
CA ALA A 153 -12.82 28.81 -9.59
C ALA A 153 -11.83 27.69 -9.85
N PRO A 154 -10.97 27.78 -10.88
CA PRO A 154 -10.01 26.72 -11.19
C PRO A 154 -8.87 26.70 -10.15
N ILE A 155 -8.62 25.51 -9.56
CA ILE A 155 -7.48 25.27 -8.67
C ILE A 155 -6.18 25.11 -9.46
N HIS A 156 -6.28 24.51 -10.65
CA HIS A 156 -5.20 24.41 -11.63
C HIS A 156 -5.64 24.97 -12.97
N ASN A 157 -4.68 25.37 -13.82
CA ASN A 157 -4.96 25.98 -15.14
C ASN A 157 -5.84 25.10 -16.05
N GLY A 158 -5.84 23.77 -15.84
CA GLY A 158 -6.68 22.82 -16.58
C GLY A 158 -8.09 22.62 -16.00
N GLY A 159 -8.48 23.39 -14.96
CA GLY A 159 -9.75 23.20 -14.25
C GLY A 159 -9.63 22.24 -13.08
N ASN A 160 -10.80 21.83 -12.55
CA ASN A 160 -10.87 21.03 -11.33
C ASN A 160 -11.10 19.52 -11.57
N LEU A 161 -11.40 19.11 -12.79
CA LEU A 161 -11.55 17.70 -13.15
C LEU A 161 -10.18 17.12 -13.55
N LEU A 162 -9.58 16.31 -12.68
CA LEU A 162 -8.30 15.65 -12.97
C LEU A 162 -8.47 14.47 -13.94
N LYS A 163 -9.46 13.61 -13.69
CA LYS A 163 -9.65 12.39 -14.49
C LYS A 163 -11.11 11.96 -14.49
N GLN A 164 -11.55 11.48 -15.65
CA GLN A 164 -12.82 10.76 -15.80
C GLN A 164 -12.55 9.41 -16.41
N SER A 165 -13.22 8.38 -15.91
CA SER A 165 -13.12 7.00 -16.43
C SER A 165 -14.49 6.35 -16.41
N SER A 166 -14.75 5.48 -17.40
CA SER A 166 -15.95 4.65 -17.44
C SER A 166 -15.60 3.27 -17.99
N MET A 167 -16.28 2.25 -17.51
CA MET A 167 -16.16 0.87 -17.98
C MET A 167 -17.50 0.16 -17.82
N SER A 168 -17.89 -0.67 -18.76
CA SER A 168 -19.17 -1.36 -18.75
C SER A 168 -19.12 -2.65 -19.57
N THR A 169 -19.94 -3.63 -19.16
CA THR A 169 -20.14 -4.92 -19.85
C THR A 169 -21.33 -4.89 -20.83
N GLY A 170 -21.81 -3.72 -21.20
CA GLY A 170 -22.98 -3.52 -22.08
C GLY A 170 -24.08 -2.70 -21.43
N ASN A 171 -25.36 -2.99 -21.74
CA ASN A 171 -26.49 -2.25 -21.16
C ASN A 171 -26.83 -2.78 -19.76
N VAL A 172 -26.05 -2.34 -18.77
CA VAL A 172 -26.20 -2.78 -17.37
C VAL A 172 -27.49 -2.27 -16.73
N GLN A 173 -27.93 -1.04 -17.07
CA GLN A 173 -29.18 -0.50 -16.53
C GLN A 173 -30.39 -1.37 -16.90
N GLN A 174 -30.50 -1.75 -18.16
CA GLN A 174 -31.58 -2.65 -18.59
C GLN A 174 -31.53 -4.00 -17.86
N THR A 175 -30.34 -4.49 -17.53
CA THR A 175 -30.14 -5.74 -16.79
C THR A 175 -30.58 -5.59 -15.33
N ILE A 176 -30.29 -4.45 -14.71
CA ILE A 176 -30.72 -4.12 -13.34
C ILE A 176 -32.25 -3.99 -13.30
N ASP A 177 -32.84 -3.25 -14.26
CA ASP A 177 -34.29 -3.01 -14.32
C ASP A 177 -35.08 -4.30 -14.52
N ALA A 178 -34.50 -5.30 -15.17
CA ALA A 178 -35.09 -6.62 -15.40
C ALA A 178 -34.93 -7.60 -14.20
N ALA A 179 -34.31 -7.17 -13.10
CA ALA A 179 -34.16 -8.00 -11.91
C ALA A 179 -35.44 -8.01 -11.04
N ASP A 180 -35.65 -9.09 -10.31
CA ASP A 180 -36.80 -9.22 -9.40
C ASP A 180 -36.77 -8.22 -8.23
N TYR A 181 -35.56 -7.85 -7.77
CA TYR A 181 -35.35 -6.90 -6.69
C TYR A 181 -34.21 -5.95 -7.03
N GLN A 182 -34.41 -4.68 -6.70
CA GLN A 182 -33.41 -3.63 -6.97
C GLN A 182 -33.03 -2.94 -5.66
N VAL A 183 -31.75 -2.68 -5.48
CA VAL A 183 -31.18 -1.90 -4.39
C VAL A 183 -30.52 -0.65 -4.96
N GLN A 184 -30.74 0.48 -4.30
CA GLN A 184 -30.05 1.73 -4.58
C GLN A 184 -29.46 2.27 -3.28
N GLY A 185 -28.29 2.89 -3.35
CA GLY A 185 -27.67 3.47 -2.18
C GLY A 185 -26.69 4.58 -2.51
N HIS A 186 -26.59 5.52 -1.60
CA HIS A 186 -25.60 6.59 -1.60
C HIS A 186 -24.59 6.31 -0.48
N TYR A 187 -23.31 6.22 -0.82
CA TYR A 187 -22.22 5.81 0.09
C TYR A 187 -21.15 6.88 0.16
N GLN A 188 -20.67 7.16 1.36
CA GLN A 188 -19.60 8.14 1.58
C GLN A 188 -18.48 7.54 2.44
N THR A 189 -17.25 7.77 2.02
CA THR A 189 -16.04 7.35 2.76
C THR A 189 -15.15 8.54 3.08
N PRO A 190 -14.55 8.59 4.29
CA PRO A 190 -13.81 9.76 4.75
C PRO A 190 -12.39 9.85 4.17
N VAL A 191 -11.82 11.06 4.26
CA VAL A 191 -10.39 11.27 4.22
C VAL A 191 -9.77 10.77 5.52
N ILE A 192 -8.74 9.92 5.43
CA ILE A 192 -7.96 9.45 6.60
C ILE A 192 -6.46 9.51 6.31
N GLN A 193 -5.65 9.54 7.39
CA GLN A 193 -4.19 9.58 7.32
C GLN A 193 -3.60 8.18 7.56
N HIS A 194 -2.45 7.88 6.96
CA HIS A 194 -1.74 6.61 7.09
C HIS A 194 -1.21 6.35 8.50
N CYS A 195 -0.83 7.39 9.21
CA CYS A 195 -0.31 7.37 10.57
C CYS A 195 0.85 6.38 10.78
N HIS A 196 1.71 6.22 9.77
CA HIS A 196 2.93 5.42 9.91
C HIS A 196 3.81 5.99 11.04
N MET A 197 4.48 5.10 11.78
CA MET A 197 5.20 5.46 13.01
C MET A 197 6.39 6.38 12.72
N GLU A 198 7.23 6.02 11.75
CA GLU A 198 8.30 6.85 11.23
C GLU A 198 7.73 7.96 10.34
N SER A 199 7.98 9.23 10.67
CA SER A 199 7.65 10.36 9.80
C SER A 199 8.44 10.32 8.49
N VAL A 200 8.08 11.17 7.53
CA VAL A 200 8.83 11.27 6.27
C VAL A 200 10.11 12.05 6.51
N THR A 201 11.24 11.45 6.15
CA THR A 201 12.58 12.04 6.33
C THR A 201 13.44 11.73 5.12
N SER A 202 14.23 12.72 4.68
CA SER A 202 15.24 12.59 3.64
C SER A 202 16.53 13.32 4.07
N LEU A 203 17.66 12.67 3.86
CA LEU A 203 19.00 13.23 4.08
C LEU A 203 19.73 13.17 2.74
N ALA A 204 20.27 14.29 2.26
CA ALA A 204 21.04 14.34 1.02
C ALA A 204 22.38 15.01 1.23
N TRP A 205 23.39 14.55 0.48
CA TRP A 205 24.70 15.18 0.39
C TRP A 205 25.31 14.96 -1.01
N MET A 206 26.35 15.71 -1.33
CA MET A 206 27.06 15.54 -2.58
C MET A 206 28.35 14.75 -2.36
N GLU A 207 28.57 13.76 -3.20
CA GLU A 207 29.80 12.96 -3.21
C GLU A 207 30.94 13.71 -3.89
N ASP A 208 32.17 13.20 -3.77
CA ASP A 208 33.37 13.80 -4.36
C ASP A 208 33.30 13.92 -5.91
N ASP A 209 32.52 13.05 -6.55
CA ASP A 209 32.28 13.06 -8.00
C ASP A 209 31.10 13.95 -8.41
N SER A 210 30.62 14.80 -7.52
CA SER A 210 29.47 15.70 -7.71
C SER A 210 28.11 15.01 -7.89
N ARG A 211 27.99 13.71 -7.61
CA ARG A 211 26.72 13.00 -7.54
C ARG A 211 26.03 13.28 -6.21
N ILE A 212 24.71 13.28 -6.23
CA ILE A 212 23.89 13.47 -5.04
C ILE A 212 23.47 12.12 -4.48
N THR A 213 23.87 11.80 -3.26
CA THR A 213 23.40 10.65 -2.51
C THR A 213 22.26 11.08 -1.58
N ILE A 214 21.16 10.34 -1.62
CA ILE A 214 19.97 10.57 -0.81
C ILE A 214 19.68 9.33 0.02
N VAL A 215 19.59 9.47 1.34
CA VAL A 215 19.01 8.46 2.24
C VAL A 215 17.57 8.84 2.51
N SER A 216 16.62 7.98 2.17
CA SER A 216 15.19 8.28 2.31
C SER A 216 14.39 7.10 2.82
N SER A 217 13.38 7.39 3.64
CA SER A 217 12.36 6.42 4.06
C SER A 217 11.30 6.25 2.97
N THR A 218 11.67 5.65 1.85
CA THR A 218 10.84 5.51 0.65
C THR A 218 10.46 4.05 0.35
N GLN A 219 9.33 3.86 -0.33
CA GLN A 219 8.90 2.56 -0.89
C GLN A 219 9.45 2.31 -2.31
N ILE A 220 10.03 3.35 -2.97
CA ILE A 220 10.26 3.42 -4.42
C ILE A 220 11.62 4.03 -4.79
N PRO A 221 12.75 3.53 -4.26
CA PRO A 221 14.06 4.21 -4.38
C PRO A 221 14.49 4.48 -5.83
N HIS A 222 14.26 3.57 -6.77
CA HIS A 222 14.57 3.77 -8.17
C HIS A 222 13.71 4.84 -8.86
N ILE A 223 12.47 5.03 -8.40
CA ILE A 223 11.59 6.09 -8.90
C ILE A 223 11.99 7.44 -8.29
N VAL A 224 12.35 7.48 -7.01
CA VAL A 224 12.92 8.67 -6.37
C VAL A 224 14.09 9.20 -7.19
N ARG A 225 15.06 8.34 -7.57
CA ARG A 225 16.18 8.73 -8.44
C ARG A 225 15.73 9.44 -9.70
N ARG A 226 14.71 8.91 -10.39
CA ARG A 226 14.16 9.51 -11.60
C ARG A 226 13.50 10.87 -11.33
N VAL A 227 12.62 10.94 -10.33
CA VAL A 227 11.83 12.15 -10.06
C VAL A 227 12.73 13.28 -9.56
N VAL A 228 13.73 13.00 -8.74
CA VAL A 228 14.75 14.00 -8.35
C VAL A 228 15.48 14.54 -9.57
N GLY A 229 15.92 13.66 -10.48
CA GLY A 229 16.54 14.08 -11.73
C GLY A 229 15.63 14.96 -12.59
N GLN A 230 14.33 14.65 -12.66
CA GLN A 230 13.34 15.45 -13.38
C GLN A 230 13.07 16.82 -12.71
N ALA A 231 12.90 16.85 -11.38
CA ALA A 231 12.61 18.06 -10.63
C ALA A 231 13.75 19.08 -10.64
N LEU A 232 15.01 18.60 -10.75
CA LEU A 232 16.22 19.44 -10.75
C LEU A 232 16.84 19.60 -12.14
N ASP A 233 16.28 18.97 -13.18
CA ASP A 233 16.81 18.94 -14.56
C ASP A 233 18.27 18.46 -14.62
N ILE A 234 18.55 17.35 -13.93
CA ILE A 234 19.87 16.70 -13.92
C ILE A 234 19.77 15.24 -14.41
N PRO A 235 20.86 14.66 -14.96
CA PRO A 235 20.90 13.26 -15.34
C PRO A 235 20.57 12.34 -14.16
N TRP A 236 19.74 11.33 -14.37
CA TRP A 236 19.36 10.38 -13.30
C TRP A 236 20.54 9.60 -12.72
N SER A 237 21.62 9.42 -13.51
CA SER A 237 22.89 8.83 -13.07
C SER A 237 23.64 9.68 -12.03
N CYS A 238 23.31 10.98 -11.94
CA CYS A 238 23.87 11.88 -10.93
C CYS A 238 23.17 11.74 -9.56
N VAL A 239 22.16 10.89 -9.46
CA VAL A 239 21.40 10.68 -8.22
C VAL A 239 21.51 9.23 -7.77
N ARG A 240 21.96 9.00 -6.54
CA ARG A 240 21.96 7.72 -5.85
C ARG A 240 20.96 7.78 -4.71
N VAL A 241 20.12 6.76 -4.56
CA VAL A 241 19.14 6.67 -3.48
C VAL A 241 19.39 5.41 -2.66
N ILE A 242 19.50 5.60 -1.35
CA ILE A 242 19.69 4.54 -0.36
C ILE A 242 18.45 4.50 0.53
N LYS A 243 17.79 3.35 0.58
CA LYS A 243 16.65 3.12 1.46
C LYS A 243 17.10 2.26 2.65
N PRO A 244 17.16 2.82 3.88
CA PRO A 244 17.42 2.06 5.11
C PRO A 244 16.19 1.28 5.57
N PHE A 245 16.10 0.92 6.84
CA PHE A 245 14.84 0.42 7.41
C PHE A 245 13.74 1.47 7.28
N VAL A 246 12.51 1.00 7.06
CA VAL A 246 11.32 1.86 6.93
C VAL A 246 10.34 1.55 8.04
N GLY A 247 9.94 2.57 8.80
CA GLY A 247 9.05 2.49 9.95
C GLY A 247 7.56 2.61 9.57
N GLY A 248 7.16 1.87 8.53
CA GLY A 248 5.82 1.90 7.97
C GLY A 248 5.68 2.91 6.84
N GLY A 249 4.82 2.61 5.88
CA GLY A 249 4.53 3.48 4.74
C GLY A 249 3.07 3.39 4.31
N PHE A 250 2.55 2.17 4.14
CA PHE A 250 1.15 1.86 3.79
C PHE A 250 0.65 2.55 2.52
N GLY A 251 1.58 3.02 1.66
CA GLY A 251 1.33 3.78 0.44
C GLY A 251 1.75 5.25 0.51
N ASN A 252 1.84 5.88 1.67
CA ASN A 252 2.26 7.29 1.81
C ASN A 252 3.67 7.51 1.21
N LYS A 253 4.60 6.62 1.53
CA LYS A 253 6.00 6.67 1.07
C LYS A 253 6.19 6.11 -0.36
N GLN A 254 5.09 5.94 -1.09
CA GLN A 254 5.06 5.65 -2.54
C GLN A 254 5.04 6.94 -3.37
N ASP A 255 4.96 8.11 -2.75
CA ASP A 255 5.15 9.41 -3.38
C ASP A 255 6.57 9.92 -3.13
N VAL A 256 7.09 10.73 -4.08
CA VAL A 256 8.36 11.45 -3.93
C VAL A 256 8.05 12.83 -3.38
N LEU A 257 8.38 13.08 -2.13
CA LEU A 257 7.94 14.26 -1.39
C LEU A 257 9.09 15.21 -1.05
N GLU A 258 10.02 14.76 -0.21
CA GLU A 258 11.07 15.60 0.38
C GLU A 258 12.44 15.43 -0.30
N GLU A 259 12.62 14.34 -1.05
CA GLU A 259 13.88 14.01 -1.69
C GLU A 259 14.36 15.05 -2.71
N PRO A 260 13.49 15.63 -3.57
CA PRO A 260 13.91 16.69 -4.49
C PRO A 260 14.35 17.95 -3.75
N MET A 261 13.69 18.29 -2.63
CA MET A 261 14.09 19.45 -1.82
C MET A 261 15.43 19.19 -1.12
N ALA A 262 15.62 18.05 -0.49
CA ALA A 262 16.90 17.71 0.14
C ALA A 262 18.07 17.73 -0.86
N ALA A 263 17.84 17.23 -2.07
CA ALA A 263 18.82 17.27 -3.17
C ALA A 263 19.10 18.70 -3.67
N PHE A 264 18.07 19.53 -3.77
CA PHE A 264 18.22 20.96 -4.12
C PHE A 264 19.07 21.68 -3.07
N LEU A 265 18.75 21.52 -1.79
CA LEU A 265 19.41 22.23 -0.70
C LEU A 265 20.90 21.85 -0.61
N THR A 266 21.28 20.58 -0.68
CA THR A 266 22.68 20.20 -0.66
C THR A 266 23.44 20.77 -1.86
N SER A 267 22.83 20.81 -3.04
CA SER A 267 23.43 21.39 -4.25
C SER A 267 23.69 22.89 -4.10
N LYS A 268 22.79 23.62 -3.46
CA LYS A 268 22.91 25.09 -3.24
C LYS A 268 23.87 25.43 -2.11
N LEU A 269 24.07 24.52 -1.16
CA LEU A 269 24.92 24.74 0.01
C LEU A 269 26.31 24.12 -0.12
N GLY A 270 26.79 23.89 -1.34
CA GLY A 270 28.15 23.39 -1.60
C GLY A 270 28.38 21.94 -1.26
N GLY A 271 27.34 21.11 -1.30
CA GLY A 271 27.42 19.65 -1.12
C GLY A 271 27.33 19.18 0.33
N ILE A 272 27.16 20.07 1.30
CA ILE A 272 27.03 19.68 2.73
C ILE A 272 25.79 18.83 2.95
N PRO A 273 25.82 17.88 3.91
CA PRO A 273 24.66 17.07 4.22
C PRO A 273 23.50 17.91 4.76
N VAL A 274 22.30 17.75 4.19
CA VAL A 274 21.10 18.44 4.63
C VAL A 274 19.99 17.42 4.90
N LYS A 275 19.43 17.46 6.12
CA LYS A 275 18.30 16.64 6.53
C LYS A 275 17.00 17.46 6.48
N VAL A 276 16.00 16.93 5.78
CA VAL A 276 14.61 17.41 5.78
C VAL A 276 13.77 16.36 6.49
N SER A 277 13.24 16.68 7.66
CA SER A 277 12.42 15.78 8.46
C SER A 277 11.10 16.45 8.81
N LEU A 278 9.99 15.79 8.44
CA LEU A 278 8.65 16.28 8.74
C LEU A 278 8.24 15.94 10.17
N SER A 279 7.60 16.88 10.84
CA SER A 279 6.90 16.62 12.10
C SER A 279 5.66 15.75 11.88
N ARG A 280 5.03 15.28 12.97
CA ARG A 280 3.75 14.53 12.86
C ARG A 280 2.66 15.40 12.26
N GLU A 281 2.56 16.66 12.65
CA GLU A 281 1.61 17.62 12.09
C GLU A 281 1.84 17.83 10.58
N GLU A 282 3.08 18.01 10.16
CA GLU A 282 3.42 18.13 8.75
C GLU A 282 3.09 16.86 7.95
N CYS A 283 3.22 15.67 8.57
CA CYS A 283 2.77 14.42 7.93
C CYS A 283 1.26 14.42 7.64
N PHE A 284 0.43 15.02 8.52
CA PHE A 284 -1.01 15.16 8.28
C PHE A 284 -1.32 16.17 7.18
N LEU A 285 -0.60 17.29 7.14
CA LEU A 285 -0.90 18.43 6.26
C LEU A 285 -0.27 18.32 4.87
N ALA A 286 0.91 17.74 4.76
CA ALA A 286 1.75 17.85 3.57
C ALA A 286 2.12 16.52 2.90
N THR A 287 1.79 15.38 3.52
CA THR A 287 1.95 14.08 2.87
C THR A 287 0.67 13.63 2.15
N ARG A 288 0.31 12.35 2.19
CA ARG A 288 -0.85 11.82 1.47
C ARG A 288 -1.91 11.32 2.42
N THR A 289 -3.15 11.32 1.94
CA THR A 289 -4.32 10.77 2.64
C THR A 289 -5.00 9.71 1.79
N ARG A 290 -5.97 8.97 2.35
CA ARG A 290 -6.89 8.16 1.55
C ARG A 290 -7.87 9.09 0.83
N HIS A 291 -8.15 8.81 -0.44
CA HIS A 291 -9.21 9.50 -1.18
C HIS A 291 -10.56 9.29 -0.51
N ALA A 292 -11.28 10.38 -0.25
CA ALA A 292 -12.70 10.30 0.04
C ALA A 292 -13.47 10.00 -1.25
N PHE A 293 -14.41 9.04 -1.18
CA PHE A 293 -15.32 8.73 -2.27
C PHE A 293 -16.76 9.01 -1.87
N THR A 294 -17.51 9.61 -2.80
CA THR A 294 -18.96 9.61 -2.82
C THR A 294 -19.40 8.66 -3.93
N ILE A 295 -20.25 7.68 -3.61
CA ILE A 295 -20.61 6.60 -4.53
C ILE A 295 -22.12 6.47 -4.59
N ASP A 296 -22.71 6.65 -5.77
CA ASP A 296 -24.08 6.28 -6.07
C ASP A 296 -24.08 4.88 -6.70
N GLY A 297 -24.78 3.95 -6.05
CA GLY A 297 -24.79 2.54 -6.44
C GLY A 297 -26.19 2.03 -6.73
N GLN A 298 -26.30 1.15 -7.73
CA GLN A 298 -27.51 0.40 -8.05
C GLN A 298 -27.16 -1.08 -8.25
N MET A 299 -28.02 -1.98 -7.80
CA MET A 299 -27.82 -3.43 -7.91
C MET A 299 -29.16 -4.14 -8.16
N GLY A 300 -29.19 -5.03 -9.16
CA GLY A 300 -30.32 -5.90 -9.48
C GLY A 300 -30.05 -7.35 -9.07
N VAL A 301 -30.96 -7.96 -8.30
CA VAL A 301 -30.84 -9.32 -7.76
C VAL A 301 -32.13 -10.10 -8.05
N ASN A 302 -32.02 -11.35 -8.49
CA ASN A 302 -33.16 -12.24 -8.65
C ASN A 302 -33.63 -12.78 -7.30
N ARG A 303 -34.87 -13.32 -7.25
CA ARG A 303 -35.46 -13.91 -6.02
C ARG A 303 -34.64 -15.07 -5.46
N ASP A 304 -33.89 -15.77 -6.30
CA ASP A 304 -33.02 -16.84 -5.88
C ASP A 304 -31.65 -16.34 -5.33
N GLY A 305 -31.42 -15.02 -5.31
CA GLY A 305 -30.17 -14.38 -4.85
C GLY A 305 -29.08 -14.31 -5.91
N THR A 306 -29.33 -14.66 -7.17
CA THR A 306 -28.34 -14.45 -8.23
C THR A 306 -28.30 -12.98 -8.64
N LEU A 307 -27.08 -12.42 -8.73
CA LEU A 307 -26.84 -11.06 -9.22
C LEU A 307 -27.07 -10.98 -10.71
N LYS A 308 -27.89 -10.05 -11.15
CA LYS A 308 -28.08 -9.69 -12.56
C LYS A 308 -27.04 -8.69 -13.03
N GLY A 309 -26.86 -7.64 -12.24
CA GLY A 309 -25.89 -6.59 -12.52
C GLY A 309 -25.87 -5.53 -11.44
N TYR A 310 -24.83 -4.72 -11.47
CA TYR A 310 -24.70 -3.53 -10.61
C TYR A 310 -23.95 -2.41 -11.34
N SER A 311 -24.25 -1.18 -10.95
CA SER A 311 -23.58 0.03 -11.44
C SER A 311 -23.15 0.91 -10.29
N LEU A 312 -22.01 1.60 -10.49
CA LEU A 312 -21.45 2.53 -9.51
C LEU A 312 -21.01 3.81 -10.23
N ASP A 313 -21.47 4.95 -9.73
CA ASP A 313 -21.00 6.28 -10.10
C ASP A 313 -20.21 6.88 -8.94
N VAL A 314 -18.93 7.22 -9.17
CA VAL A 314 -17.98 7.58 -8.12
C VAL A 314 -17.46 8.99 -8.32
N LEU A 315 -17.59 9.83 -7.29
CA LEU A 315 -16.86 11.07 -7.15
C LEU A 315 -15.69 10.87 -6.18
N SER A 316 -14.48 11.17 -6.63
CA SER A 316 -13.24 11.01 -5.88
C SER A 316 -12.59 12.35 -5.61
N ASN A 317 -12.27 12.62 -4.35
CA ASN A 317 -11.56 13.83 -3.93
C ASN A 317 -10.05 13.57 -3.87
N THR A 318 -9.26 14.21 -4.74
CA THR A 318 -7.80 14.05 -4.75
C THR A 318 -7.06 15.11 -3.93
N GLY A 319 -7.77 16.13 -3.43
CA GLY A 319 -7.13 17.27 -2.78
C GLY A 319 -6.44 18.21 -3.79
N ALA A 320 -5.42 18.92 -3.33
CA ALA A 320 -4.84 20.03 -4.09
C ALA A 320 -3.91 19.62 -5.23
N TYR A 321 -3.37 18.42 -5.21
CA TYR A 321 -2.43 17.90 -6.23
C TYR A 321 -2.79 16.50 -6.66
N ALA A 322 -2.43 16.14 -7.89
CA ALA A 322 -2.84 14.89 -8.52
C ALA A 322 -2.35 13.65 -7.78
N SER A 323 -1.06 13.58 -7.41
CA SER A 323 -0.48 12.35 -6.87
C SER A 323 -0.97 11.13 -7.67
N HIS A 324 -1.60 10.15 -7.01
CA HIS A 324 -2.19 8.96 -7.61
C HIS A 324 -3.68 9.13 -8.04
N GLY A 325 -4.26 10.33 -7.91
CA GLY A 325 -5.70 10.57 -8.13
C GLY A 325 -6.22 10.19 -9.51
N HIS A 326 -5.37 10.29 -10.55
CA HIS A 326 -5.72 9.92 -11.92
C HIS A 326 -5.96 8.40 -12.10
N SER A 327 -5.60 7.55 -11.14
CA SER A 327 -5.66 6.08 -11.27
C SER A 327 -6.45 5.38 -10.16
N ILE A 328 -6.51 5.91 -8.94
CA ILE A 328 -7.06 5.21 -7.76
C ILE A 328 -8.54 4.85 -7.93
N ALA A 329 -9.36 5.79 -8.41
CA ALA A 329 -10.79 5.54 -8.57
C ALA A 329 -11.07 4.42 -9.58
N SER A 330 -10.44 4.46 -10.75
CA SER A 330 -10.58 3.41 -11.77
C SER A 330 -9.99 2.07 -11.33
N ALA A 331 -8.89 2.07 -10.57
CA ALA A 331 -8.30 0.86 -10.03
C ALA A 331 -9.24 0.14 -9.04
N GLY A 332 -9.95 0.89 -8.18
CA GLY A 332 -10.96 0.34 -7.28
C GLY A 332 -12.06 -0.41 -8.04
N GLY A 333 -12.62 0.22 -9.08
CA GLY A 333 -13.63 -0.40 -9.94
C GLY A 333 -13.14 -1.66 -10.67
N ASN A 334 -11.92 -1.62 -11.21
CA ASN A 334 -11.33 -2.79 -11.89
C ASN A 334 -11.10 -3.99 -10.96
N LYS A 335 -10.71 -3.75 -9.72
CA LYS A 335 -10.42 -4.82 -8.75
C LYS A 335 -11.70 -5.51 -8.29
N VAL A 336 -12.79 -4.77 -8.09
CA VAL A 336 -14.06 -5.33 -7.64
C VAL A 336 -14.75 -6.17 -8.72
N ALA A 337 -14.44 -5.94 -9.99
CA ALA A 337 -14.99 -6.72 -11.11
C ALA A 337 -14.66 -8.22 -11.04
N TYR A 338 -13.63 -8.63 -10.30
CA TYR A 338 -13.31 -10.04 -10.07
C TYR A 338 -14.18 -10.70 -9.00
N LEU A 339 -14.85 -9.92 -8.14
CA LEU A 339 -15.53 -10.46 -6.96
C LEU A 339 -16.76 -11.28 -7.32
N TYR A 340 -17.63 -10.72 -8.19
CA TYR A 340 -18.85 -11.34 -8.68
C TYR A 340 -18.89 -11.29 -10.21
N PRO A 341 -18.08 -12.11 -10.89
CA PRO A 341 -17.78 -11.91 -12.34
C PRO A 341 -18.91 -12.34 -13.26
N ARG A 342 -19.94 -13.07 -12.76
CA ARG A 342 -21.02 -13.62 -13.60
C ARG A 342 -22.25 -12.72 -13.73
N CYS A 343 -22.12 -11.42 -13.47
CA CYS A 343 -23.17 -10.44 -13.63
C CYS A 343 -22.74 -9.28 -14.53
N ALA A 344 -23.69 -8.49 -14.99
CA ALA A 344 -23.39 -7.26 -15.72
C ALA A 344 -22.82 -6.20 -14.76
N TYR A 345 -21.81 -5.45 -15.21
CA TYR A 345 -21.12 -4.46 -14.39
C TYR A 345 -20.87 -3.16 -15.14
N ALA A 346 -21.23 -2.04 -14.52
CA ALA A 346 -20.86 -0.71 -14.98
C ALA A 346 -20.23 0.10 -13.85
N TYR A 347 -19.23 0.88 -14.21
CA TYR A 347 -18.51 1.75 -13.29
C TYR A 347 -18.14 3.05 -13.99
N SER A 348 -18.46 4.17 -13.37
CA SER A 348 -17.96 5.47 -13.78
C SER A 348 -17.29 6.17 -12.60
N SER A 349 -16.30 7.00 -12.90
CA SER A 349 -15.64 7.80 -11.88
C SER A 349 -15.18 9.15 -12.40
N LYS A 350 -15.30 10.17 -11.55
CA LYS A 350 -14.68 11.50 -11.73
C LYS A 350 -13.80 11.78 -10.53
N THR A 351 -12.54 12.13 -10.77
CA THR A 351 -11.60 12.57 -9.72
C THR A 351 -11.38 14.06 -9.85
N CYS A 352 -11.60 14.79 -8.76
CA CYS A 352 -11.56 16.25 -8.75
C CYS A 352 -10.50 16.78 -7.80
N TYR A 353 -9.87 17.87 -8.19
CA TYR A 353 -9.07 18.74 -7.32
C TYR A 353 -9.95 19.48 -6.33
N THR A 354 -9.45 19.67 -5.12
CA THR A 354 -10.04 20.50 -4.07
C THR A 354 -8.92 21.18 -3.27
N ASN A 355 -9.27 22.17 -2.43
CA ASN A 355 -8.29 22.86 -1.59
C ASN A 355 -8.01 22.11 -0.27
N LEU A 356 -7.89 20.77 -0.34
CA LEU A 356 -7.57 19.90 0.79
C LEU A 356 -6.16 19.31 0.66
N PRO A 357 -5.56 18.80 1.76
CA PRO A 357 -4.35 18.01 1.68
C PRO A 357 -4.47 16.90 0.62
N SER A 358 -3.40 16.68 -0.14
CA SER A 358 -3.46 15.79 -1.29
C SER A 358 -3.70 14.34 -0.88
N ALA A 359 -4.62 13.68 -1.55
CA ALA A 359 -4.80 12.26 -1.43
C ALA A 359 -3.82 11.50 -2.34
N GLY A 360 -3.45 10.29 -1.96
CA GLY A 360 -2.51 9.46 -2.69
C GLY A 360 -2.76 7.97 -2.48
N ALA A 361 -1.75 7.17 -2.74
CA ALA A 361 -1.83 5.73 -2.50
C ALA A 361 -1.99 5.44 -1.01
N MET A 362 -2.98 4.62 -0.67
CA MET A 362 -3.15 4.04 0.65
C MET A 362 -3.63 2.61 0.52
N ARG A 363 -3.15 1.73 1.41
CA ARG A 363 -3.42 0.28 1.47
C ARG A 363 -4.81 -0.09 0.95
N GLY A 364 -4.88 -0.90 -0.13
CA GLY A 364 -6.11 -1.28 -0.83
C GLY A 364 -6.45 -0.45 -2.08
N TYR A 365 -5.85 0.74 -2.28
CA TYR A 365 -5.83 1.53 -3.53
C TYR A 365 -7.20 1.64 -4.21
N GLY A 366 -8.19 2.23 -3.52
CA GLY A 366 -9.56 2.43 -4.00
C GLY A 366 -10.51 1.25 -3.80
N ALA A 367 -10.02 0.02 -3.67
CA ALA A 367 -10.87 -1.15 -3.48
C ALA A 367 -11.69 -1.12 -2.17
N PRO A 368 -11.16 -0.67 -1.00
CA PRO A 368 -11.95 -0.60 0.23
C PRO A 368 -13.20 0.25 0.08
N GLN A 369 -13.09 1.41 -0.58
CA GLN A 369 -14.20 2.35 -0.79
C GLN A 369 -15.28 1.74 -1.68
N VAL A 370 -14.87 1.11 -2.81
CA VAL A 370 -15.79 0.49 -3.77
C VAL A 370 -16.45 -0.76 -3.17
N VAL A 371 -15.69 -1.61 -2.48
CA VAL A 371 -16.22 -2.82 -1.81
C VAL A 371 -17.18 -2.44 -0.69
N PHE A 372 -16.96 -1.34 0.02
CA PHE A 372 -17.91 -0.85 1.02
C PHE A 372 -19.32 -0.67 0.43
N ALA A 373 -19.43 -0.03 -0.74
CA ALA A 373 -20.72 0.14 -1.41
C ALA A 373 -21.31 -1.18 -1.93
N VAL A 374 -20.52 -1.99 -2.64
CA VAL A 374 -20.99 -3.25 -3.24
C VAL A 374 -21.45 -4.26 -2.19
N GLU A 375 -20.66 -4.46 -1.14
CA GLU A 375 -20.97 -5.42 -0.09
C GLU A 375 -22.11 -4.96 0.83
N SER A 376 -22.30 -3.64 0.97
CA SER A 376 -23.47 -3.07 1.65
C SER A 376 -24.75 -3.29 0.86
N MET A 377 -24.76 -3.01 -0.45
CA MET A 377 -25.90 -3.27 -1.32
C MET A 377 -26.29 -4.75 -1.34
N LEU A 378 -25.31 -5.63 -1.43
CA LEU A 378 -25.55 -7.08 -1.45
C LEU A 378 -26.16 -7.58 -0.14
N ASP A 379 -25.73 -7.04 1.00
CA ASP A 379 -26.31 -7.34 2.31
C ASP A 379 -27.74 -6.78 2.46
N ASP A 380 -27.98 -5.59 1.90
CA ASP A 380 -29.32 -4.99 1.87
C ASP A 380 -30.28 -5.84 1.03
N ALA A 381 -29.84 -6.33 -0.12
CA ALA A 381 -30.59 -7.26 -0.96
C ALA A 381 -30.85 -8.60 -0.26
N ALA A 382 -29.84 -9.18 0.38
CA ALA A 382 -29.95 -10.43 1.14
C ALA A 382 -31.03 -10.32 2.23
N THR A 383 -30.99 -9.23 2.98
CA THR A 383 -31.98 -8.94 4.04
C THR A 383 -33.43 -8.84 3.47
N ALA A 384 -33.60 -8.08 2.39
CA ALA A 384 -34.91 -7.87 1.78
C ALA A 384 -35.50 -9.15 1.17
N LEU A 385 -34.65 -10.00 0.59
CA LEU A 385 -35.05 -11.28 0.01
C LEU A 385 -35.16 -12.42 1.04
N GLY A 386 -34.80 -12.19 2.31
CA GLY A 386 -34.76 -13.22 3.34
C GLY A 386 -33.70 -14.31 3.10
N ILE A 387 -32.67 -13.99 2.34
CA ILE A 387 -31.54 -14.91 2.05
C ILE A 387 -30.42 -14.68 3.06
N ASP A 388 -29.77 -15.77 3.51
CA ASP A 388 -28.61 -15.65 4.38
C ASP A 388 -27.46 -14.88 3.69
N PRO A 389 -26.82 -13.90 4.35
CA PRO A 389 -25.73 -13.11 3.77
C PRO A 389 -24.52 -13.91 3.27
N VAL A 390 -24.22 -15.07 3.87
CA VAL A 390 -23.18 -15.98 3.38
C VAL A 390 -23.66 -16.71 2.13
N GLU A 391 -24.91 -17.19 2.12
CA GLU A 391 -25.48 -17.91 0.98
C GLU A 391 -25.56 -17.08 -0.30
N ILE A 392 -25.98 -15.80 -0.21
CA ILE A 392 -26.05 -14.94 -1.38
C ILE A 392 -24.64 -14.70 -1.98
N ARG A 393 -23.62 -14.60 -1.12
CA ARG A 393 -22.21 -14.46 -1.54
C ARG A 393 -21.69 -15.73 -2.20
N LEU A 394 -21.95 -16.91 -1.62
CA LEU A 394 -21.57 -18.21 -2.18
C LEU A 394 -22.14 -18.46 -3.59
N ARG A 395 -23.38 -18.02 -3.85
CA ARG A 395 -24.02 -18.15 -5.17
C ARG A 395 -23.31 -17.34 -6.24
N ASN A 396 -22.82 -16.16 -5.88
CA ASN A 396 -22.25 -15.19 -6.82
C ASN A 396 -20.72 -15.17 -6.85
N ALA A 397 -20.07 -15.77 -5.86
CA ALA A 397 -18.62 -15.77 -5.68
C ALA A 397 -17.87 -16.25 -6.94
N ALA A 398 -16.76 -15.58 -7.26
CA ALA A 398 -15.85 -15.99 -8.30
C ALA A 398 -15.37 -17.44 -8.10
N ARG A 399 -15.20 -18.16 -9.21
CA ARG A 399 -14.72 -19.55 -9.25
C ARG A 399 -13.60 -19.69 -10.28
N GLU A 400 -12.79 -20.71 -10.14
CA GLU A 400 -11.85 -21.11 -11.17
C GLU A 400 -12.57 -21.29 -12.51
N GLY A 401 -11.99 -20.75 -13.57
CA GLY A 401 -12.56 -20.77 -14.93
C GLY A 401 -13.43 -19.57 -15.26
N ASP A 402 -13.92 -18.82 -14.28
CA ASP A 402 -14.59 -17.54 -14.53
C ASP A 402 -13.62 -16.55 -15.21
N ALA A 403 -14.16 -15.49 -15.78
CA ALA A 403 -13.37 -14.43 -16.39
C ALA A 403 -13.79 -13.06 -15.85
N ASN A 404 -12.84 -12.15 -15.74
CA ASN A 404 -13.15 -10.75 -15.45
C ASN A 404 -14.09 -10.20 -16.53
N PRO A 405 -15.28 -9.69 -16.17
CA PRO A 405 -16.29 -9.29 -17.15
C PRO A 405 -15.89 -8.08 -18.01
N LEU A 406 -14.93 -7.25 -17.54
CA LEU A 406 -14.46 -6.06 -18.27
C LEU A 406 -13.31 -6.38 -19.24
N THR A 407 -12.44 -7.35 -18.89
CA THR A 407 -11.20 -7.60 -19.61
C THR A 407 -11.16 -8.95 -20.30
N GLY A 408 -12.09 -9.85 -20.00
CA GLY A 408 -12.10 -11.25 -20.47
C GLY A 408 -10.97 -12.12 -19.89
N LYS A 409 -10.16 -11.60 -18.97
CA LYS A 409 -9.05 -12.38 -18.38
C LYS A 409 -9.58 -13.50 -17.50
N ARG A 410 -9.13 -14.72 -17.78
CA ARG A 410 -9.51 -15.93 -17.06
C ARG A 410 -8.93 -15.92 -15.63
N ILE A 411 -9.69 -16.41 -14.69
CA ILE A 411 -9.31 -16.69 -13.30
C ILE A 411 -8.81 -18.13 -13.23
N TYR A 412 -7.55 -18.32 -12.88
CA TYR A 412 -6.92 -19.65 -12.82
C TYR A 412 -6.96 -20.29 -11.45
N SER A 413 -7.13 -19.49 -10.40
CA SER A 413 -7.35 -19.96 -9.03
C SER A 413 -8.31 -19.01 -8.30
N ALA A 414 -9.32 -19.54 -7.62
CA ALA A 414 -10.32 -18.77 -6.87
C ALA A 414 -10.86 -19.56 -5.68
N GLY A 415 -10.43 -19.21 -4.48
CA GLY A 415 -10.83 -19.84 -3.23
C GLY A 415 -11.86 -19.03 -2.44
N LEU A 416 -12.62 -18.13 -3.07
CA LEU A 416 -13.63 -17.33 -2.35
C LEU A 416 -14.75 -18.19 -1.73
N PRO A 417 -15.31 -19.19 -2.45
CA PRO A 417 -16.28 -20.09 -1.83
C PRO A 417 -15.71 -20.83 -0.60
N GLU A 418 -14.48 -21.33 -0.70
CA GLU A 418 -13.78 -22.05 0.36
C GLU A 418 -13.48 -21.12 1.56
N CYS A 419 -13.15 -19.83 1.30
CA CYS A 419 -12.99 -18.84 2.35
C CYS A 419 -14.29 -18.60 3.11
N LEU A 420 -15.42 -18.46 2.41
CA LEU A 420 -16.74 -18.29 2.99
C LEU A 420 -17.16 -19.50 3.84
N GLU A 421 -16.99 -20.73 3.33
CA GLU A 421 -17.36 -21.96 4.06
C GLU A 421 -16.43 -22.20 5.27
N LYS A 422 -15.12 -21.96 5.13
CA LYS A 422 -14.17 -22.06 6.23
C LYS A 422 -14.46 -21.01 7.31
N GLY A 423 -14.71 -19.79 6.89
CA GLY A 423 -15.07 -18.68 7.79
C GLY A 423 -16.37 -18.94 8.51
N ARG A 424 -17.42 -19.34 7.80
CA ARG A 424 -18.74 -19.74 8.33
C ARG A 424 -18.60 -20.75 9.47
N LYS A 425 -17.76 -21.78 9.26
CA LYS A 425 -17.52 -22.83 10.26
C LYS A 425 -16.73 -22.32 11.47
N ILE A 426 -15.60 -21.65 11.26
CA ILE A 426 -14.72 -21.16 12.34
C ILE A 426 -15.46 -20.12 13.19
N PHE A 427 -16.21 -19.22 12.52
CA PHE A 427 -16.93 -18.14 13.17
C PHE A 427 -18.19 -18.61 13.88
N GLU A 428 -18.66 -19.84 13.64
CA GLU A 428 -19.95 -20.37 14.13
C GLU A 428 -21.14 -19.50 13.66
N TRP A 429 -21.15 -19.16 12.37
CA TRP A 429 -22.05 -18.14 11.78
C TRP A 429 -23.50 -18.32 12.13
N GLU A 430 -24.09 -19.53 11.93
CA GLU A 430 -25.50 -19.81 12.16
C GLU A 430 -25.90 -19.60 13.63
N LYS A 431 -25.06 -20.07 14.55
CA LYS A 431 -25.29 -19.92 15.99
C LYS A 431 -25.30 -18.45 16.38
N ARG A 432 -24.24 -17.70 16.00
CA ARG A 432 -24.11 -16.28 16.33
C ARG A 432 -25.21 -15.43 15.71
N ARG A 433 -25.58 -15.74 14.46
CA ARG A 433 -26.68 -15.07 13.77
C ARG A 433 -28.03 -15.33 14.45
N ALA A 434 -28.29 -16.55 14.89
CA ALA A 434 -29.52 -16.89 15.63
C ALA A 434 -29.57 -16.14 16.98
N GLU A 435 -28.45 -16.03 17.69
CA GLU A 435 -28.37 -15.27 18.95
C GLU A 435 -28.63 -13.76 18.77
N CYS A 436 -28.50 -13.22 17.56
CA CYS A 436 -28.73 -11.82 17.22
C CYS A 436 -30.17 -11.52 16.77
N GLN A 437 -31.08 -12.51 16.78
CA GLN A 437 -32.48 -12.29 16.36
C GLN A 437 -33.33 -11.75 17.50
N ASN A 438 -34.36 -10.92 17.15
CA ASN A 438 -35.41 -10.45 18.06
C ASN A 438 -34.90 -9.73 19.32
N GLN A 439 -33.78 -9.04 19.26
CA GLN A 439 -33.21 -8.31 20.39
C GLN A 439 -34.00 -7.03 20.68
N GLN A 440 -34.16 -6.72 21.95
CA GLN A 440 -34.80 -5.49 22.46
C GLN A 440 -33.87 -4.82 23.48
N GLY A 441 -34.11 -3.54 23.75
CA GLY A 441 -33.29 -2.76 24.68
C GLY A 441 -32.13 -2.04 24.05
N ASN A 442 -31.28 -1.44 24.90
CA ASN A 442 -30.19 -0.58 24.45
C ASN A 442 -28.95 -1.35 23.97
N LEU A 443 -28.66 -2.51 24.57
CA LEU A 443 -27.56 -3.37 24.15
C LEU A 443 -28.05 -4.37 23.11
N ARG A 444 -27.53 -4.25 21.88
CA ARG A 444 -27.90 -5.15 20.77
C ARG A 444 -26.64 -5.70 20.12
N ARG A 445 -26.69 -6.97 19.76
CA ARG A 445 -25.61 -7.69 19.10
C ARG A 445 -25.93 -7.89 17.62
N GLY A 446 -24.94 -7.80 16.76
CA GLY A 446 -25.09 -8.05 15.34
C GLY A 446 -23.88 -8.78 14.76
N VAL A 447 -24.12 -9.56 13.72
CA VAL A 447 -23.08 -10.20 12.92
C VAL A 447 -23.14 -9.74 11.47
N GLY A 448 -21.97 -9.60 10.85
CA GLY A 448 -21.85 -9.17 9.46
C GLY A 448 -20.76 -9.92 8.73
N VAL A 449 -20.89 -10.01 7.41
CA VAL A 449 -19.91 -10.60 6.52
C VAL A 449 -19.73 -9.70 5.30
N ALA A 450 -18.50 -9.63 4.79
CA ALA A 450 -18.18 -8.98 3.52
C ALA A 450 -17.01 -9.69 2.84
N CYS A 451 -16.98 -9.64 1.51
CA CYS A 451 -15.98 -10.27 0.67
C CYS A 451 -15.09 -9.24 -0.01
N PHE A 452 -13.98 -9.69 -0.55
CA PHE A 452 -13.11 -8.88 -1.39
C PHE A 452 -12.47 -9.66 -2.54
N SER A 453 -12.08 -8.93 -3.57
CA SER A 453 -11.10 -9.35 -4.57
C SER A 453 -10.00 -8.28 -4.70
N TYR A 454 -8.77 -8.70 -5.02
CA TYR A 454 -7.64 -7.81 -5.22
C TYR A 454 -6.62 -8.42 -6.18
N THR A 455 -5.91 -7.62 -6.95
CA THR A 455 -4.91 -8.10 -7.91
C THR A 455 -3.52 -8.23 -7.28
N SER A 456 -2.64 -9.03 -7.89
CA SER A 456 -1.30 -9.32 -7.36
C SER A 456 -0.20 -8.39 -7.88
N ASN A 457 -0.55 -7.45 -8.77
CA ASN A 457 0.33 -6.38 -9.27
C ASN A 457 -0.49 -5.39 -10.11
N THR A 458 0.18 -4.57 -10.95
CA THR A 458 -0.46 -3.53 -11.78
C THR A 458 -0.57 -3.90 -13.27
N TRP A 459 -0.06 -5.07 -13.70
CA TRP A 459 -0.16 -5.50 -15.10
C TRP A 459 -1.63 -5.57 -15.57
N PRO A 460 -1.98 -5.10 -16.77
CA PRO A 460 -1.11 -4.57 -17.84
C PRO A 460 -0.90 -3.04 -17.82
N VAL A 461 -1.35 -2.35 -16.77
CA VAL A 461 -1.27 -0.88 -16.69
C VAL A 461 0.17 -0.42 -16.45
N GLY A 462 0.86 -1.07 -15.49
CA GLY A 462 2.24 -0.81 -15.16
C GLY A 462 3.23 -1.83 -15.73
N VAL A 463 4.51 -1.48 -15.73
CA VAL A 463 5.61 -2.40 -16.05
C VAL A 463 5.98 -3.18 -14.78
N GLU A 464 5.76 -4.49 -14.83
CA GLU A 464 6.06 -5.40 -13.73
C GLU A 464 7.36 -6.15 -14.01
N ILE A 465 8.45 -5.59 -13.52
CA ILE A 465 9.81 -6.15 -13.66
C ILE A 465 10.47 -6.22 -12.30
N ALA A 466 11.28 -7.25 -12.08
CA ALA A 466 12.18 -7.36 -10.94
C ALA A 466 13.49 -8.03 -11.34
N GLY A 467 14.56 -7.73 -10.61
CA GLY A 467 15.86 -8.35 -10.77
C GLY A 467 16.38 -8.92 -9.47
N ALA A 468 17.23 -9.95 -9.57
CA ALA A 468 17.94 -10.57 -8.47
C ALA A 468 19.37 -10.93 -8.88
N ARG A 469 20.34 -10.62 -8.01
CA ARG A 469 21.73 -11.05 -8.13
C ARG A 469 22.11 -11.84 -6.89
N LEU A 470 22.63 -13.06 -7.09
CA LEU A 470 23.09 -13.97 -6.05
C LEU A 470 24.60 -14.13 -6.14
N LEU A 471 25.27 -14.00 -5.00
CA LEU A 471 26.73 -14.09 -4.87
C LEU A 471 27.05 -15.11 -3.78
N MET A 472 27.75 -16.20 -4.12
CA MET A 472 28.24 -17.13 -3.11
C MET A 472 29.50 -16.55 -2.46
N ASN A 473 29.58 -16.63 -1.13
CA ASN A 473 30.74 -16.26 -0.33
C ASN A 473 31.68 -17.44 -0.14
N GLN A 474 32.90 -17.19 0.36
CA GLN A 474 33.93 -18.21 0.58
C GLN A 474 33.55 -19.29 1.59
N ASP A 475 32.64 -18.97 2.48
CA ASP A 475 32.10 -19.91 3.49
C ASP A 475 30.87 -20.72 3.03
N GLY A 476 30.47 -20.53 1.77
CA GLY A 476 29.29 -21.19 1.19
C GLY A 476 27.97 -20.45 1.44
N THR A 477 27.97 -19.35 2.18
CA THR A 477 26.77 -18.52 2.35
C THR A 477 26.45 -17.74 1.07
N ILE A 478 25.18 -17.31 0.90
CA ILE A 478 24.71 -16.64 -0.31
C ILE A 478 24.19 -15.25 0.03
N ASN A 479 24.77 -14.23 -0.58
CA ASN A 479 24.24 -12.87 -0.56
C ASN A 479 23.26 -12.68 -1.71
N VAL A 480 22.09 -12.09 -1.40
CA VAL A 480 21.03 -11.77 -2.36
C VAL A 480 20.90 -10.26 -2.45
N GLN A 481 21.02 -9.72 -3.64
CA GLN A 481 20.74 -8.32 -3.97
C GLN A 481 19.48 -8.27 -4.82
N SER A 482 18.45 -7.56 -4.35
CA SER A 482 17.21 -7.32 -5.06
C SER A 482 16.79 -5.86 -4.91
N GLY A 483 16.21 -5.29 -5.96
CA GLY A 483 15.63 -3.95 -5.92
C GLY A 483 14.25 -3.93 -5.26
N ALA A 484 13.66 -5.09 -5.03
CA ALA A 484 12.37 -5.24 -4.34
C ALA A 484 12.47 -4.75 -2.88
N THR A 485 11.59 -3.82 -2.50
CA THR A 485 11.78 -2.97 -1.32
C THR A 485 11.15 -3.55 -0.05
N GLU A 486 11.95 -3.83 0.98
CA GLU A 486 11.48 -4.16 2.34
C GLU A 486 10.99 -2.86 3.04
N ILE A 487 9.74 -2.83 3.48
CA ILE A 487 9.11 -1.68 4.15
C ILE A 487 8.43 -2.06 5.48
N GLY A 488 8.75 -3.26 5.99
CA GLY A 488 8.17 -3.85 7.21
C GLY A 488 7.29 -5.08 6.96
N GLN A 489 6.96 -5.38 5.69
CA GLN A 489 6.08 -6.51 5.34
C GLN A 489 6.77 -7.88 5.45
N GLY A 490 8.10 -7.95 5.50
CA GLY A 490 8.86 -9.20 5.64
C GLY A 490 9.40 -9.76 4.33
N ALA A 491 9.53 -8.94 3.28
CA ALA A 491 10.04 -9.36 1.97
C ALA A 491 11.41 -10.04 2.06
N ASP A 492 12.36 -9.47 2.80
CA ASP A 492 13.71 -10.03 2.93
C ASP A 492 13.71 -11.45 3.52
N THR A 493 12.82 -11.72 4.48
CA THR A 493 12.67 -13.05 5.07
C THR A 493 12.10 -14.05 4.06
N VAL A 494 11.04 -13.66 3.36
CA VAL A 494 10.40 -14.51 2.34
C VAL A 494 11.36 -14.76 1.17
N PHE A 495 12.15 -13.77 0.75
CA PHE A 495 13.16 -13.94 -0.30
C PHE A 495 14.28 -14.88 0.12
N SER A 496 14.71 -14.83 1.39
CA SER A 496 15.66 -15.80 1.94
C SER A 496 15.11 -17.22 1.87
N GLN A 497 13.82 -17.43 2.21
CA GLN A 497 13.17 -18.74 2.12
C GLN A 497 13.08 -19.23 0.67
N MET A 498 12.68 -18.38 -0.29
CA MET A 498 12.58 -18.71 -1.71
C MET A 498 13.95 -19.15 -2.30
N VAL A 499 15.01 -18.40 -1.99
CA VAL A 499 16.36 -18.70 -2.47
C VAL A 499 16.87 -19.97 -1.81
N ALA A 500 16.71 -20.13 -0.49
CA ALA A 500 17.13 -21.29 0.27
C ALA A 500 16.51 -22.59 -0.26
N GLU A 501 15.19 -22.58 -0.50
CA GLU A 501 14.46 -23.72 -1.09
C GLU A 501 14.96 -24.07 -2.48
N THR A 502 15.11 -23.07 -3.35
CA THR A 502 15.49 -23.29 -4.76
C THR A 502 16.92 -23.78 -4.89
N VAL A 503 17.85 -23.21 -4.15
CA VAL A 503 19.27 -23.64 -4.16
C VAL A 503 19.44 -24.98 -3.45
N GLY A 504 18.75 -25.20 -2.34
CA GLY A 504 18.87 -26.37 -1.48
C GLY A 504 19.79 -26.13 -0.28
N VAL A 505 19.75 -24.95 0.32
CA VAL A 505 20.54 -24.56 1.49
C VAL A 505 19.65 -24.20 2.68
N PRO A 506 20.15 -24.17 3.93
CA PRO A 506 19.42 -23.61 5.05
C PRO A 506 19.10 -22.13 4.86
N VAL A 507 17.97 -21.66 5.38
CA VAL A 507 17.58 -20.23 5.31
C VAL A 507 18.63 -19.34 6.00
N SER A 508 19.28 -19.84 7.05
CA SER A 508 20.37 -19.15 7.77
C SER A 508 21.57 -18.79 6.90
N ASP A 509 21.77 -19.53 5.82
CA ASP A 509 22.92 -19.38 4.92
C ASP A 509 22.63 -18.40 3.77
N VAL A 510 21.39 -17.89 3.71
CA VAL A 510 20.97 -16.88 2.74
C VAL A 510 20.81 -15.52 3.40
N ARG A 511 21.51 -14.52 2.90
CA ARG A 511 21.47 -13.15 3.41
C ARG A 511 20.97 -12.18 2.34
N VAL A 512 19.77 -11.65 2.52
CA VAL A 512 19.25 -10.57 1.69
C VAL A 512 19.82 -9.23 2.16
N ILE A 513 20.26 -8.40 1.22
CA ILE A 513 20.70 -7.04 1.51
C ILE A 513 19.47 -6.16 1.71
N SER A 514 19.16 -5.86 2.96
CA SER A 514 17.95 -5.16 3.40
C SER A 514 17.92 -3.67 3.02
N THR A 515 19.10 -3.06 2.84
CA THR A 515 19.23 -1.67 2.39
C THR A 515 19.31 -1.64 0.87
N GLN A 516 18.22 -1.25 0.23
CA GLN A 516 18.19 -1.06 -1.22
C GLN A 516 18.95 0.21 -1.58
N ASP A 517 19.83 0.08 -2.57
CA ASP A 517 20.71 1.13 -3.06
C ASP A 517 20.68 1.10 -4.59
N THR A 518 20.29 2.20 -5.21
CA THR A 518 20.06 2.28 -6.66
C THR A 518 21.32 2.06 -7.51
N ASP A 519 22.51 2.16 -6.91
CA ASP A 519 23.77 1.87 -7.58
C ASP A 519 24.19 0.39 -7.48
N ILE A 520 23.62 -0.36 -6.52
CA ILE A 520 24.02 -1.73 -6.22
C ILE A 520 22.94 -2.74 -6.61
N THR A 521 21.66 -2.44 -6.32
CA THR A 521 20.57 -3.37 -6.54
C THR A 521 20.01 -3.28 -7.96
N PRO A 522 19.57 -4.41 -8.55
CA PRO A 522 18.84 -4.38 -9.81
C PRO A 522 17.59 -3.49 -9.74
N PHE A 523 17.15 -3.00 -10.89
CA PHE A 523 15.94 -2.15 -10.97
C PHE A 523 14.69 -2.90 -10.50
N ASP A 524 13.89 -2.24 -9.67
CA ASP A 524 12.53 -2.59 -9.29
C ASP A 524 11.74 -1.30 -9.06
N PRO A 525 10.50 -1.17 -9.54
CA PRO A 525 9.71 0.06 -9.35
C PRO A 525 9.28 0.30 -7.89
N GLY A 526 9.35 -0.70 -7.01
CA GLY A 526 9.12 -0.52 -5.57
C GLY A 526 7.99 -1.34 -4.96
N ALA A 527 7.72 -1.09 -3.67
CA ALA A 527 6.72 -1.78 -2.86
C ALA A 527 5.35 -1.09 -2.94
N PHE A 528 4.46 -1.60 -3.78
CA PHE A 528 3.07 -1.17 -3.96
C PHE A 528 2.22 -2.30 -4.58
N ALA A 529 0.90 -2.14 -4.64
CA ALA A 529 -0.04 -3.09 -5.24
C ALA A 529 0.16 -4.55 -4.80
N SER A 530 0.71 -4.78 -3.60
CA SER A 530 1.05 -6.10 -3.03
C SER A 530 1.90 -6.98 -3.96
N ARG A 531 2.70 -6.35 -4.85
CA ARG A 531 3.43 -6.98 -5.96
C ARG A 531 4.74 -7.67 -5.56
N GLN A 532 5.33 -7.26 -4.45
CA GLN A 532 6.73 -7.56 -4.14
C GLN A 532 7.10 -9.05 -4.26
N SER A 533 6.44 -9.91 -3.51
CA SER A 533 6.72 -11.35 -3.57
C SER A 533 6.37 -11.93 -4.93
N TYR A 534 5.20 -11.58 -5.49
CA TYR A 534 4.72 -12.16 -6.74
C TYR A 534 5.61 -11.82 -7.94
N VAL A 535 6.08 -10.58 -8.04
CA VAL A 535 6.88 -10.10 -9.17
C VAL A 535 8.37 -10.40 -9.00
N ALA A 536 8.90 -10.40 -7.77
CA ALA A 536 10.30 -10.72 -7.52
C ALA A 536 10.60 -12.23 -7.57
N ALA A 537 9.63 -13.07 -7.23
CA ALA A 537 9.81 -14.52 -7.15
C ALA A 537 10.34 -15.19 -8.44
N PRO A 538 9.86 -14.86 -9.65
CA PRO A 538 10.42 -15.42 -10.88
C PRO A 538 11.91 -15.10 -11.07
N ALA A 539 12.33 -13.86 -10.77
CA ALA A 539 13.73 -13.45 -10.91
C ALA A 539 14.63 -14.12 -9.87
N LEU A 540 14.16 -14.19 -8.60
CA LEU A 540 14.85 -14.89 -7.52
C LEU A 540 15.02 -16.37 -7.82
N ARG A 541 13.94 -17.05 -8.25
CA ARG A 541 13.97 -18.46 -8.60
C ARG A 541 14.91 -18.75 -9.78
N SER A 542 14.85 -17.91 -10.82
CA SER A 542 15.72 -18.07 -12.00
C SER A 542 17.19 -17.89 -11.63
N ALA A 543 17.55 -16.84 -10.89
CA ALA A 543 18.91 -16.62 -10.44
C ALA A 543 19.39 -17.73 -9.50
N ALA A 544 18.53 -18.25 -8.62
CA ALA A 544 18.83 -19.34 -7.71
C ALA A 544 19.09 -20.66 -8.44
N LEU A 545 18.28 -20.99 -9.47
CA LEU A 545 18.52 -22.15 -10.33
C LEU A 545 19.85 -22.04 -11.09
N LEU A 546 20.15 -20.89 -11.70
CA LEU A 546 21.41 -20.65 -12.38
C LEU A 546 22.61 -20.77 -11.43
N LEU A 547 22.49 -20.30 -10.19
CA LEU A 547 23.53 -20.47 -9.19
C LEU A 547 23.70 -21.93 -8.80
N LYS A 548 22.60 -22.66 -8.58
CA LYS A 548 22.62 -24.11 -8.28
C LYS A 548 23.28 -24.90 -9.39
N GLU A 549 22.99 -24.62 -10.66
CA GLU A 549 23.62 -25.24 -11.82
C GLU A 549 25.14 -25.05 -11.79
N LYS A 550 25.63 -23.84 -11.51
CA LYS A 550 27.07 -23.55 -11.39
C LYS A 550 27.71 -24.27 -10.21
N ILE A 551 27.02 -24.35 -9.07
CA ILE A 551 27.48 -25.10 -7.89
C ILE A 551 27.62 -26.58 -8.24
N ILE A 552 26.60 -27.17 -8.85
CA ILE A 552 26.60 -28.60 -9.23
C ILE A 552 27.66 -28.88 -10.29
N ALA A 553 27.85 -28.01 -11.26
CA ALA A 553 28.91 -28.15 -12.28
C ALA A 553 30.30 -28.14 -11.65
N HIS A 554 30.54 -27.23 -10.68
CA HIS A 554 31.81 -27.19 -9.95
C HIS A 554 32.03 -28.45 -9.10
N ALA A 555 30.98 -28.92 -8.38
CA ALA A 555 31.01 -30.16 -7.62
C ALA A 555 31.31 -31.39 -8.49
N ALA A 556 30.75 -31.44 -9.70
CA ALA A 556 30.97 -32.52 -10.66
C ALA A 556 32.47 -32.65 -11.04
N VAL A 557 33.16 -31.54 -11.21
CA VAL A 557 34.62 -31.51 -11.47
C VAL A 557 35.36 -31.99 -10.24
N MET A 558 35.04 -31.48 -9.04
CA MET A 558 35.73 -31.87 -7.81
C MET A 558 35.61 -33.34 -7.47
N LEU A 559 34.42 -33.91 -7.66
CA LEU A 559 34.06 -35.27 -7.28
C LEU A 559 34.28 -36.28 -8.41
N HIS A 560 34.71 -35.83 -9.61
CA HIS A 560 34.79 -36.68 -10.82
C HIS A 560 33.49 -37.45 -11.10
N GLN A 561 32.35 -36.77 -10.90
CA GLN A 561 31.01 -37.34 -11.09
C GLN A 561 30.27 -36.58 -12.22
N SER A 562 29.26 -37.21 -12.81
CA SER A 562 28.35 -36.47 -13.71
C SER A 562 27.49 -35.50 -12.92
N ALA A 563 27.34 -34.28 -13.42
CA ALA A 563 26.46 -33.26 -12.84
C ALA A 563 25.01 -33.78 -12.72
N MET A 564 24.54 -34.63 -13.59
CA MET A 564 23.20 -35.26 -13.57
C MET A 564 22.96 -36.17 -12.34
N ASN A 565 24.04 -36.67 -11.77
CA ASN A 565 23.96 -37.58 -10.59
C ASN A 565 24.02 -36.79 -9.27
N LEU A 566 24.27 -35.50 -9.32
CA LEU A 566 24.48 -34.66 -8.15
C LEU A 566 23.33 -33.68 -7.92
N THR A 567 23.01 -33.42 -6.67
CA THR A 567 22.10 -32.35 -6.25
C THR A 567 22.61 -31.71 -4.97
N LEU A 568 22.03 -30.56 -4.59
CA LEU A 568 22.35 -29.84 -3.35
C LEU A 568 21.13 -29.92 -2.42
N ILE A 569 21.32 -30.47 -1.24
CA ILE A 569 20.29 -30.62 -0.20
C ILE A 569 20.89 -30.18 1.14
N LYS A 570 20.19 -29.25 1.81
CA LYS A 570 20.57 -28.72 3.15
C LYS A 570 22.05 -28.28 3.25
N GLY A 571 22.57 -27.67 2.18
CA GLY A 571 23.96 -27.18 2.13
C GLY A 571 25.03 -28.25 1.87
N HIS A 572 24.62 -29.45 1.44
CA HIS A 572 25.52 -30.55 1.10
C HIS A 572 25.29 -31.06 -0.33
N ILE A 573 26.35 -31.30 -1.05
CA ILE A 573 26.32 -32.04 -2.31
C ILE A 573 26.08 -33.53 -1.99
N VAL A 574 25.09 -34.10 -2.64
CA VAL A 574 24.68 -35.52 -2.48
C VAL A 574 24.47 -36.15 -3.85
N LEU A 575 24.48 -37.48 -3.90
CA LEU A 575 23.99 -38.21 -5.07
C LEU A 575 22.44 -38.15 -5.10
N VAL A 576 21.86 -37.96 -6.27
CA VAL A 576 20.42 -38.00 -6.47
C VAL A 576 19.81 -39.32 -5.99
N GLU A 577 20.55 -40.44 -6.21
CA GLU A 577 20.13 -41.81 -5.78
C GLU A 577 20.32 -42.05 -4.27
N ARG A 578 21.13 -41.21 -3.58
CA ARG A 578 21.44 -41.35 -2.15
C ARG A 578 21.43 -40.00 -1.45
N PRO A 579 20.26 -39.38 -1.33
CA PRO A 579 20.13 -38.01 -0.82
C PRO A 579 20.51 -37.88 0.66
N GLU A 580 20.56 -38.98 1.41
CA GLU A 580 20.91 -38.99 2.84
C GLU A 580 22.43 -39.06 3.09
N GLU A 581 23.24 -39.31 2.04
CA GLU A 581 24.70 -39.44 2.16
C GLU A 581 25.41 -38.19 1.65
N PRO A 582 25.86 -37.29 2.54
CA PRO A 582 26.59 -36.07 2.11
C PRO A 582 27.96 -36.46 1.57
N LEU A 583 28.26 -36.02 0.34
CA LEU A 583 29.57 -36.17 -0.30
C LEU A 583 30.51 -35.02 0.03
N MET A 584 29.99 -33.80 0.12
CA MET A 584 30.77 -32.58 0.30
C MET A 584 29.88 -31.47 0.89
N SER A 585 30.44 -30.65 1.78
CA SER A 585 29.76 -29.45 2.24
C SER A 585 29.85 -28.32 1.19
N LEU A 586 28.85 -27.45 1.17
CA LEU A 586 28.90 -26.24 0.30
C LEU A 586 30.07 -25.33 0.68
N LYS A 587 30.50 -25.31 1.94
CA LYS A 587 31.68 -24.59 2.41
C LYS A 587 32.98 -25.08 1.75
N ASP A 588 33.20 -26.40 1.70
CA ASP A 588 34.38 -26.97 1.08
C ASP A 588 34.41 -26.70 -0.43
N LEU A 589 33.24 -26.80 -1.07
CA LEU A 589 33.09 -26.43 -2.49
C LEU A 589 33.39 -24.96 -2.71
N ALA A 590 32.89 -24.08 -1.85
CA ALA A 590 33.14 -22.63 -1.97
C ALA A 590 34.62 -22.30 -1.82
N MET A 591 35.31 -22.93 -0.87
CA MET A 591 36.75 -22.76 -0.70
C MET A 591 37.54 -23.20 -1.96
N ASP A 592 37.19 -24.30 -2.57
CA ASP A 592 37.78 -24.74 -3.82
C ASP A 592 37.43 -23.77 -4.96
N ALA A 593 36.17 -23.38 -5.09
CA ALA A 593 35.73 -22.46 -6.13
C ALA A 593 36.43 -21.10 -6.08
N PHE A 594 36.81 -20.59 -4.90
CA PHE A 594 37.49 -19.31 -4.78
C PHE A 594 39.01 -19.40 -4.93
N TYR A 595 39.61 -20.48 -4.45
CA TYR A 595 41.07 -20.51 -4.23
C TYR A 595 41.83 -21.56 -5.03
N HIS A 596 41.15 -22.43 -5.79
CA HIS A 596 41.87 -23.41 -6.62
C HIS A 596 42.54 -22.73 -7.80
N PRO A 597 43.87 -22.91 -8.01
CA PRO A 597 44.64 -22.16 -9.02
C PRO A 597 44.13 -22.33 -10.47
N GLU A 598 43.62 -23.51 -10.80
CA GLU A 598 43.27 -23.86 -12.19
C GLU A 598 41.78 -23.72 -12.50
N ARG A 599 40.88 -23.84 -11.47
CA ARG A 599 39.43 -23.80 -11.65
C ARG A 599 38.70 -22.81 -10.76
N GLY A 600 39.48 -21.94 -10.09
CA GLY A 600 38.94 -20.92 -9.20
C GLY A 600 38.15 -19.84 -9.94
N GLY A 601 37.11 -19.33 -9.28
CA GLY A 601 36.25 -18.23 -9.74
C GLY A 601 35.04 -18.08 -8.84
N GLN A 602 34.56 -16.87 -8.63
CA GLN A 602 33.38 -16.62 -7.82
C GLN A 602 32.13 -17.17 -8.50
N LEU A 603 31.37 -17.99 -7.77
CA LEU A 603 30.07 -18.46 -8.24
C LEU A 603 29.01 -17.41 -7.97
N SER A 604 28.42 -16.90 -9.03
CA SER A 604 27.37 -15.88 -8.98
C SER A 604 26.37 -16.06 -10.10
N ALA A 605 25.15 -15.57 -9.91
CA ALA A 605 24.11 -15.58 -10.92
C ALA A 605 23.23 -14.31 -10.83
N GLU A 606 22.69 -13.88 -11.96
CA GLU A 606 21.80 -12.74 -12.07
C GLU A 606 20.67 -13.06 -13.02
N SER A 607 19.48 -12.57 -12.69
CA SER A 607 18.29 -12.69 -13.54
C SER A 607 17.41 -11.45 -13.41
N SER A 608 16.81 -11.01 -14.51
CA SER A 608 15.79 -9.97 -14.55
C SER A 608 14.61 -10.47 -15.36
N ILE A 609 13.42 -10.46 -14.77
CA ILE A 609 12.21 -11.02 -15.38
C ILE A 609 11.07 -10.01 -15.36
N LYS A 610 10.38 -9.91 -16.49
CA LYS A 610 9.12 -9.17 -16.62
C LYS A 610 7.96 -10.12 -16.39
N THR A 611 7.09 -9.80 -15.44
CA THR A 611 5.85 -10.53 -15.17
C THR A 611 4.71 -9.97 -16.01
N THR A 612 3.96 -10.86 -16.69
CA THR A 612 2.84 -10.51 -17.57
C THR A 612 1.52 -11.14 -17.13
N THR A 613 1.45 -11.61 -15.91
CA THR A 613 0.28 -12.19 -15.25
C THR A 613 -0.10 -11.39 -14.01
N ASN A 614 -1.38 -11.39 -13.65
CA ASN A 614 -1.89 -10.62 -12.52
C ASN A 614 -3.12 -11.32 -11.93
N PRO A 615 -2.93 -12.46 -11.21
CA PRO A 615 -4.03 -13.22 -10.66
C PRO A 615 -4.70 -12.47 -9.51
N PRO A 616 -6.04 -12.61 -9.35
CA PRO A 616 -6.75 -12.06 -8.20
C PRO A 616 -6.58 -12.93 -6.95
N ALA A 617 -6.39 -12.28 -5.80
CA ALA A 617 -6.57 -12.85 -4.47
C ALA A 617 -7.99 -12.58 -3.99
N PHE A 618 -8.52 -13.43 -3.12
CA PHE A 618 -9.88 -13.37 -2.61
C PHE A 618 -9.92 -13.57 -1.10
N GLY A 619 -11.06 -13.25 -0.49
CA GLY A 619 -11.32 -13.56 0.90
C GLY A 619 -12.56 -12.87 1.45
N CYS A 620 -12.76 -13.01 2.76
CA CYS A 620 -13.92 -12.45 3.45
C CYS A 620 -13.58 -12.11 4.91
N THR A 621 -14.36 -11.20 5.47
CA THR A 621 -14.33 -10.87 6.90
C THR A 621 -15.68 -11.13 7.54
N PHE A 622 -15.65 -11.79 8.70
CA PHE A 622 -16.79 -11.99 9.59
C PHE A 622 -16.61 -11.13 10.83
N VAL A 623 -17.67 -10.44 11.25
CA VAL A 623 -17.68 -9.55 12.41
C VAL A 623 -18.84 -9.92 13.32
N ASP A 624 -18.58 -9.94 14.62
CA ASP A 624 -19.56 -9.99 15.71
C ASP A 624 -19.34 -8.76 16.59
N LEU A 625 -20.35 -7.96 16.79
CA LEU A 625 -20.27 -6.73 17.57
C LEU A 625 -21.48 -6.53 18.48
N THR A 626 -21.28 -5.71 19.49
CA THR A 626 -22.35 -5.20 20.37
C THR A 626 -22.43 -3.69 20.21
N ILE A 627 -23.65 -3.19 20.10
CA ILE A 627 -23.96 -1.75 20.08
C ILE A 627 -24.71 -1.38 21.35
N ASP A 628 -24.20 -0.37 22.05
CA ASP A 628 -24.96 0.38 23.03
C ASP A 628 -25.63 1.56 22.33
N ILE A 629 -26.95 1.45 22.13
CA ILE A 629 -27.72 2.46 21.40
C ILE A 629 -27.74 3.79 22.17
N ALA A 630 -27.90 3.74 23.49
CA ALA A 630 -27.95 4.94 24.32
C ALA A 630 -26.62 5.71 24.37
N LEU A 631 -25.50 4.99 24.33
CA LEU A 631 -24.15 5.58 24.28
C LEU A 631 -23.63 5.79 22.86
N CYS A 632 -24.35 5.34 21.86
CA CYS A 632 -23.91 5.34 20.44
C CYS A 632 -22.50 4.71 20.30
N LYS A 633 -22.25 3.59 20.98
CA LYS A 633 -20.95 2.94 21.04
C LYS A 633 -20.98 1.54 20.43
N VAL A 634 -20.07 1.31 19.49
CA VAL A 634 -19.83 -0.02 18.91
C VAL A 634 -18.64 -0.67 19.63
N THR A 635 -18.79 -1.93 20.01
CA THR A 635 -17.71 -2.78 20.53
C THR A 635 -17.66 -4.05 19.68
N ILE A 636 -16.52 -4.31 19.07
CA ILE A 636 -16.32 -5.54 18.28
C ILE A 636 -15.97 -6.66 19.25
N ASN A 637 -16.79 -7.71 19.29
CA ASN A 637 -16.62 -8.88 20.15
C ASN A 637 -15.64 -9.89 19.51
N ARG A 638 -15.75 -10.07 18.19
CA ARG A 638 -14.94 -11.01 17.42
C ARG A 638 -14.81 -10.55 15.97
N ILE A 639 -13.64 -10.70 15.39
CA ILE A 639 -13.40 -10.49 13.96
C ILE A 639 -12.54 -11.61 13.41
N LEU A 640 -12.96 -12.20 12.30
CA LEU A 640 -12.22 -13.24 11.58
C LEU A 640 -12.06 -12.82 10.13
N ASN A 641 -10.83 -12.84 9.64
CA ASN A 641 -10.53 -12.59 8.23
C ASN A 641 -9.96 -13.86 7.58
N VAL A 642 -10.58 -14.32 6.49
CA VAL A 642 -10.20 -15.55 5.78
C VAL A 642 -9.70 -15.19 4.38
N HIS A 643 -8.51 -15.67 4.02
CA HIS A 643 -7.82 -15.33 2.79
C HIS A 643 -7.51 -16.52 1.90
N ASP A 644 -7.71 -16.35 0.59
CA ASP A 644 -7.05 -17.08 -0.48
C ASP A 644 -5.95 -16.17 -1.07
N SER A 645 -4.75 -16.35 -0.59
CA SER A 645 -3.53 -15.71 -1.12
C SER A 645 -2.59 -16.73 -1.78
N GLY A 646 -3.17 -17.84 -2.28
CA GLY A 646 -2.43 -18.96 -2.82
C GLY A 646 -1.65 -19.72 -1.75
N HIS A 647 -0.48 -20.25 -2.10
CA HIS A 647 0.44 -20.85 -1.12
C HIS A 647 0.97 -19.78 -0.16
N ILE A 648 0.89 -20.04 1.14
CA ILE A 648 1.34 -19.11 2.18
C ILE A 648 2.84 -19.32 2.43
N LEU A 649 3.65 -18.39 1.96
CA LEU A 649 5.11 -18.49 1.98
C LEU A 649 5.72 -18.48 3.40
N ASN A 650 5.12 -17.71 4.31
CA ASN A 650 5.48 -17.66 5.72
C ASN A 650 4.23 -17.34 6.54
N PRO A 651 3.65 -18.34 7.25
CA PRO A 651 2.40 -18.18 8.00
C PRO A 651 2.46 -17.05 9.04
N LEU A 652 3.55 -16.96 9.82
CA LEU A 652 3.71 -15.92 10.85
C LEU A 652 3.66 -14.51 10.28
N LEU A 653 4.33 -14.27 9.15
CA LEU A 653 4.34 -12.95 8.50
C LEU A 653 3.02 -12.68 7.81
N ALA A 654 2.37 -13.69 7.26
CA ALA A 654 1.05 -13.58 6.65
C ALA A 654 -0.01 -13.16 7.68
N GLU A 655 -0.07 -13.81 8.84
CA GLU A 655 -0.94 -13.40 9.96
C GLU A 655 -0.70 -11.95 10.36
N GLY A 656 0.56 -11.51 10.49
CA GLY A 656 0.90 -10.13 10.81
C GLY A 656 0.34 -9.12 9.80
N GLN A 657 0.35 -9.45 8.49
CA GLN A 657 -0.25 -8.60 7.46
C GLN A 657 -1.78 -8.57 7.57
N VAL A 658 -2.42 -9.70 7.87
CA VAL A 658 -3.88 -9.77 8.04
C VAL A 658 -4.32 -8.97 9.27
N HIS A 659 -3.66 -9.15 10.41
CA HIS A 659 -3.96 -8.42 11.65
C HIS A 659 -3.80 -6.90 11.47
N GLY A 660 -2.69 -6.46 10.85
CA GLY A 660 -2.46 -5.05 10.56
C GLY A 660 -3.50 -4.44 9.60
N GLY A 661 -4.00 -5.22 8.62
CA GLY A 661 -5.06 -4.78 7.73
C GLY A 661 -6.42 -4.68 8.42
N MET A 662 -6.75 -5.64 9.29
CA MET A 662 -7.96 -5.59 10.11
C MET A 662 -7.96 -4.39 11.06
N GLY A 663 -6.85 -4.16 11.78
CA GLY A 663 -6.74 -3.02 12.69
C GLY A 663 -6.94 -1.67 11.99
N MET A 664 -6.32 -1.50 10.82
CA MET A 664 -6.51 -0.31 9.98
C MET A 664 -7.96 -0.20 9.45
N GLY A 665 -8.60 -1.33 9.09
CA GLY A 665 -9.98 -1.36 8.64
C GLY A 665 -10.98 -1.02 9.75
N ILE A 666 -10.73 -1.44 10.98
CA ILE A 666 -11.51 -1.07 12.17
C ILE A 666 -11.38 0.44 12.43
N GLY A 667 -10.15 0.97 12.36
CA GLY A 667 -9.89 2.40 12.49
C GLY A 667 -10.70 3.21 11.49
N TRP A 668 -10.64 2.85 10.22
CA TRP A 668 -11.37 3.51 9.14
C TRP A 668 -12.90 3.41 9.28
N ALA A 669 -13.40 2.29 9.81
CA ALA A 669 -14.83 2.07 9.98
C ALA A 669 -15.44 2.83 11.16
N LEU A 670 -14.70 2.99 12.27
CA LEU A 670 -15.27 3.40 13.56
C LEU A 670 -14.68 4.68 14.18
N PHE A 671 -13.42 5.03 13.85
CA PHE A 671 -12.66 6.01 14.64
C PHE A 671 -12.08 7.17 13.83
N GLU A 672 -11.46 6.86 12.67
CA GLU A 672 -10.57 7.78 11.98
C GLU A 672 -11.34 8.81 11.14
N GLU A 673 -11.18 10.07 11.47
CA GLU A 673 -11.78 11.20 10.76
C GLU A 673 -10.83 12.40 10.79
N MET A 674 -10.45 12.92 9.61
CA MET A 674 -9.81 14.22 9.51
C MET A 674 -10.88 15.31 9.57
N ILE A 675 -10.85 16.12 10.62
CA ILE A 675 -11.79 17.22 10.82
C ILE A 675 -11.32 18.40 10.00
N ILE A 676 -12.02 18.71 8.94
CA ILE A 676 -11.72 19.81 8.02
C ILE A 676 -12.81 20.86 8.12
N ASP A 677 -12.41 22.10 8.33
CA ASP A 677 -13.33 23.23 8.31
C ASP A 677 -13.82 23.48 6.86
N ALA A 678 -15.11 23.29 6.63
CA ALA A 678 -15.69 23.33 5.28
C ALA A 678 -15.58 24.71 4.61
N LYS A 679 -15.43 25.81 5.39
CA LYS A 679 -15.34 27.17 4.85
C LYS A 679 -13.90 27.59 4.55
N SER A 680 -12.98 27.23 5.45
CA SER A 680 -11.58 27.65 5.34
C SER A 680 -10.66 26.57 4.75
N GLY A 681 -11.09 25.29 4.64
CA GLY A 681 -10.26 24.18 4.22
C GLY A 681 -9.17 23.76 5.23
N VAL A 682 -9.16 24.39 6.40
CA VAL A 682 -8.14 24.15 7.44
C VAL A 682 -8.40 22.83 8.15
N VAL A 683 -7.38 21.97 8.26
CA VAL A 683 -7.42 20.75 9.07
C VAL A 683 -7.32 21.14 10.53
N ARG A 684 -8.25 20.65 11.36
CA ARG A 684 -8.37 21.01 12.77
C ARG A 684 -7.72 20.04 13.75
N ASN A 685 -7.47 18.80 13.32
CA ASN A 685 -6.91 17.72 14.14
C ASN A 685 -5.67 17.05 13.50
N PRO A 686 -4.63 17.82 13.07
CA PRO A 686 -3.46 17.25 12.40
C PRO A 686 -2.46 16.64 13.41
N ASN A 687 -2.94 15.87 14.37
CA ASN A 687 -2.10 15.29 15.45
C ASN A 687 -2.73 14.00 16.00
N LEU A 688 -1.92 13.17 16.68
CA LEU A 688 -2.39 11.89 17.23
C LEU A 688 -3.14 12.01 18.56
N LEU A 689 -3.31 13.23 19.11
CA LEU A 689 -4.16 13.46 20.27
C LEU A 689 -5.63 13.56 19.86
N ASP A 690 -5.92 14.32 18.81
CA ASP A 690 -7.28 14.63 18.36
C ASP A 690 -7.76 13.74 17.23
N TYR A 691 -6.87 13.30 16.33
CA TYR A 691 -7.14 12.26 15.35
C TYR A 691 -7.14 10.89 16.03
N LYS A 692 -8.32 10.29 16.14
CA LYS A 692 -8.48 9.06 16.91
C LYS A 692 -8.18 7.83 16.07
N MET A 693 -7.24 7.04 16.53
CA MET A 693 -6.93 5.70 16.03
C MET A 693 -7.31 4.67 17.09
N PRO A 694 -7.69 3.43 16.69
CA PRO A 694 -7.91 2.37 17.67
C PRO A 694 -6.59 2.05 18.39
N THR A 695 -6.67 1.94 19.70
CA THR A 695 -5.60 1.47 20.56
C THR A 695 -5.78 -0.01 20.91
N MET A 696 -4.81 -0.64 21.57
CA MET A 696 -4.91 -2.06 21.94
C MET A 696 -6.20 -2.42 22.69
N PRO A 697 -6.70 -1.61 23.66
CA PRO A 697 -7.98 -1.87 24.33
C PRO A 697 -9.22 -1.76 23.43
N ASP A 698 -9.13 -1.07 22.30
CA ASP A 698 -10.25 -0.89 21.37
C ASP A 698 -10.38 -2.04 20.37
N LEU A 699 -9.33 -2.87 20.26
CA LEU A 699 -9.29 -3.98 19.30
C LEU A 699 -9.71 -5.29 19.98
N PRO A 700 -10.56 -6.11 19.31
CA PRO A 700 -10.82 -7.48 19.73
C PRO A 700 -9.60 -8.36 19.49
N GLN A 701 -9.68 -9.65 19.89
CA GLN A 701 -8.75 -10.64 19.36
C GLN A 701 -8.92 -10.71 17.84
N LEU A 702 -7.84 -10.41 17.10
CA LEU A 702 -7.81 -10.48 15.66
C LEU A 702 -7.53 -11.92 15.23
N GLU A 703 -8.45 -12.52 14.47
CA GLU A 703 -8.32 -13.90 14.00
C GLU A 703 -8.10 -13.92 12.49
N SER A 704 -7.21 -14.79 12.03
CA SER A 704 -6.95 -15.03 10.61
C SER A 704 -7.02 -16.51 10.27
N ALA A 705 -7.44 -16.80 9.04
CA ALA A 705 -7.37 -18.14 8.47
C ALA A 705 -7.03 -18.06 6.99
N PHE A 706 -6.41 -19.10 6.46
CA PHE A 706 -6.00 -19.17 5.06
C PHE A 706 -6.61 -20.39 4.37
N VAL A 707 -6.98 -20.20 3.11
CA VAL A 707 -7.33 -21.25 2.16
C VAL A 707 -6.20 -21.27 1.13
N GLU A 708 -5.48 -22.38 1.07
CA GLU A 708 -4.32 -22.49 0.18
C GLU A 708 -4.71 -23.16 -1.14
N ILE A 709 -4.95 -22.32 -2.16
CA ILE A 709 -5.16 -22.76 -3.55
C ILE A 709 -3.97 -22.29 -4.36
N ASN A 710 -3.17 -23.26 -4.83
CA ASN A 710 -1.98 -22.98 -5.60
C ASN A 710 -2.31 -22.16 -6.86
N GLU A 711 -1.65 -21.01 -7.04
CA GLU A 711 -1.78 -20.17 -8.25
C GLU A 711 -0.78 -20.67 -9.31
N PRO A 712 -1.25 -21.23 -10.43
CA PRO A 712 -0.37 -21.83 -11.42
C PRO A 712 0.52 -20.82 -12.17
N GLN A 713 0.15 -19.54 -12.16
CA GLN A 713 0.93 -18.45 -12.78
C GLN A 713 2.00 -17.87 -11.85
N SER A 714 2.07 -18.32 -10.60
CA SER A 714 3.05 -17.88 -9.60
C SER A 714 4.24 -18.83 -9.52
N ALA A 715 5.45 -18.31 -9.35
CA ALA A 715 6.66 -19.11 -9.23
C ALA A 715 6.65 -20.06 -8.00
N TYR A 716 5.93 -19.69 -6.93
CA TYR A 716 5.77 -20.49 -5.70
C TYR A 716 4.30 -20.65 -5.30
N GLY A 717 3.36 -20.48 -6.22
CA GLY A 717 1.93 -20.72 -5.99
C GLY A 717 1.19 -19.64 -5.18
N HIS A 718 1.83 -18.56 -4.79
CA HIS A 718 1.25 -17.51 -3.94
C HIS A 718 0.59 -16.37 -4.76
N LYS A 719 -0.25 -15.58 -4.08
CA LYS A 719 -0.88 -14.36 -4.60
C LYS A 719 -0.69 -13.19 -3.62
N SER A 720 -1.25 -12.03 -3.91
CA SER A 720 -1.16 -10.84 -3.04
C SER A 720 -1.77 -11.05 -1.65
N LEU A 721 -1.20 -10.40 -0.64
CA LEU A 721 -1.68 -10.43 0.74
C LEU A 721 -1.55 -9.07 1.46
N GLY A 722 -0.60 -8.20 1.08
CA GLY A 722 -0.28 -6.99 1.85
C GLY A 722 -1.45 -6.00 1.98
N GLU A 723 -2.20 -5.75 0.92
CA GLU A 723 -3.30 -4.78 0.90
C GLU A 723 -4.69 -5.39 1.10
N PRO A 724 -5.00 -6.60 0.62
CA PRO A 724 -6.33 -7.20 0.72
C PRO A 724 -6.99 -7.17 2.10
N PRO A 725 -6.30 -7.38 3.22
CA PRO A 725 -6.92 -7.54 4.53
C PRO A 725 -7.79 -6.36 5.02
N ILE A 726 -7.51 -5.14 4.56
CA ILE A 726 -8.31 -3.96 4.95
C ILE A 726 -9.65 -3.89 4.22
N ILE A 727 -9.75 -4.50 3.02
CA ILE A 727 -10.80 -4.21 2.05
C ILE A 727 -12.22 -4.51 2.56
N PRO A 728 -12.52 -5.68 3.13
CA PRO A 728 -13.89 -6.06 3.50
C PRO A 728 -14.32 -5.56 4.89
N VAL A 729 -13.39 -5.06 5.71
CA VAL A 729 -13.62 -4.84 7.15
C VAL A 729 -14.73 -3.84 7.41
N ALA A 730 -14.71 -2.67 6.77
CA ALA A 730 -15.72 -1.63 7.01
C ALA A 730 -17.12 -2.05 6.58
N ALA A 731 -17.24 -2.76 5.47
CA ALA A 731 -18.51 -3.31 5.00
C ALA A 731 -19.07 -4.37 5.96
N ALA A 732 -18.22 -5.28 6.46
CA ALA A 732 -18.61 -6.29 7.42
C ALA A 732 -19.10 -5.66 8.74
N ILE A 733 -18.43 -4.61 9.23
CA ILE A 733 -18.85 -3.85 10.42
C ILE A 733 -20.20 -3.16 10.17
N ARG A 734 -20.37 -2.45 9.03
CA ARG A 734 -21.63 -1.80 8.66
C ARG A 734 -22.79 -2.81 8.60
N ASN A 735 -22.57 -3.97 8.03
CA ASN A 735 -23.57 -5.02 7.90
C ASN A 735 -23.97 -5.59 9.27
N ALA A 736 -23.00 -5.75 10.18
CA ALA A 736 -23.28 -6.14 11.58
C ALA A 736 -24.04 -5.07 12.36
N VAL A 737 -23.72 -3.78 12.18
CA VAL A 737 -24.46 -2.65 12.76
C VAL A 737 -25.92 -2.65 12.28
N LYS A 738 -26.13 -2.81 10.96
CA LYS A 738 -27.48 -2.91 10.39
C LYS A 738 -28.27 -4.09 10.96
N MET A 739 -27.64 -5.25 11.11
CA MET A 739 -28.31 -6.41 11.71
C MET A 739 -28.72 -6.15 13.15
N ALA A 740 -27.89 -5.47 13.95
CA ALA A 740 -28.16 -5.15 15.34
C ALA A 740 -29.29 -4.12 15.52
N THR A 741 -29.35 -3.13 14.64
CA THR A 741 -30.19 -1.93 14.82
C THR A 741 -31.34 -1.81 13.83
N GLY A 742 -31.28 -2.47 12.68
CA GLY A 742 -32.15 -2.25 11.53
C GLY A 742 -31.79 -0.99 10.71
N VAL A 743 -30.82 -0.19 11.13
CA VAL A 743 -30.44 1.06 10.46
C VAL A 743 -29.26 0.84 9.52
N ALA A 744 -29.46 1.14 8.25
CA ALA A 744 -28.44 1.03 7.20
C ALA A 744 -27.65 2.34 7.10
N ILE A 745 -26.48 2.41 7.74
CA ILE A 745 -25.64 3.60 7.74
C ILE A 745 -24.60 3.46 6.63
N ASN A 746 -24.65 4.31 5.63
CA ASN A 746 -23.84 4.23 4.42
C ASN A 746 -22.71 5.29 4.36
N THR A 747 -22.49 5.98 5.46
CA THR A 747 -21.42 7.01 5.58
C THR A 747 -20.46 6.60 6.69
N LEU A 748 -19.18 6.47 6.34
CA LEU A 748 -18.09 6.21 7.29
C LEU A 748 -17.45 7.52 7.78
N PRO A 749 -16.79 7.51 8.96
CA PRO A 749 -16.77 6.46 9.97
C PRO A 749 -18.05 6.44 10.80
N LEU A 750 -18.37 5.30 11.42
CA LEU A 750 -19.50 5.11 12.33
C LEU A 750 -19.16 5.63 13.73
N THR A 751 -18.82 6.90 13.82
CA THR A 751 -18.49 7.56 15.09
C THR A 751 -19.70 7.69 15.98
N PRO A 752 -19.55 7.88 17.32
CA PRO A 752 -20.68 8.12 18.22
C PRO A 752 -21.61 9.26 17.78
N LYS A 753 -21.03 10.35 17.21
CA LYS A 753 -21.83 11.46 16.65
C LYS A 753 -22.70 11.01 15.49
N ARG A 754 -22.14 10.30 14.51
CA ARG A 754 -22.87 9.80 13.35
C ARG A 754 -23.93 8.77 13.76
N LEU A 755 -23.58 7.85 14.66
CA LEU A 755 -24.53 6.88 15.19
C LEU A 755 -25.70 7.58 15.89
N TYR A 756 -25.45 8.64 16.67
CA TYR A 756 -26.49 9.44 17.31
C TYR A 756 -27.43 10.07 16.27
N GLU A 757 -26.89 10.72 15.24
CA GLU A 757 -27.66 11.36 14.19
C GLU A 757 -28.56 10.33 13.46
N GLU A 758 -28.00 9.20 13.06
CA GLU A 758 -28.72 8.14 12.33
C GLU A 758 -29.74 7.41 13.21
N PHE A 759 -29.44 7.14 14.48
CA PHE A 759 -30.36 6.51 15.41
C PHE A 759 -31.52 7.42 15.79
N HIS A 760 -31.25 8.74 15.92
CA HIS A 760 -32.31 9.72 16.14
C HIS A 760 -33.24 9.81 14.92
N LEU A 761 -32.73 9.86 13.70
CA LEU A 761 -33.53 9.84 12.48
C LEU A 761 -34.35 8.56 12.33
N ALA A 762 -33.84 7.44 12.80
CA ALA A 762 -34.53 6.14 12.78
C ALA A 762 -35.49 5.93 13.96
N GLY A 763 -35.58 6.86 14.92
CA GLY A 763 -36.41 6.76 16.11
C GLY A 763 -35.99 5.68 17.11
N LEU A 764 -34.69 5.38 17.16
CA LEU A 764 -34.13 4.44 18.14
C LEU A 764 -33.78 5.14 19.47
N ILE A 765 -33.55 6.46 19.43
CA ILE A 765 -33.21 7.34 20.57
C ILE A 765 -33.97 8.65 20.45
#